data_c3f2ab808b6434e7d50d0957161b6353
#
_entry.id   c3f2ab808b6434e7d50d0957161b6353
#
_cell.length_a   1.000
_cell.length_b   1.000
_cell.length_c   1.000
_cell.angle_alpha   90.00
_cell.angle_beta   90.00
_cell.angle_gamma   90.00
#
_symmetry.space_group_name_H-M   'P 1'
#
loop_
_entity.id
_entity.type
_entity.pdbx_description
1 polymer ?
#
loop_
_entity_poly.entity_id
_entity_poly.type
_entity_poly.pdbx_seq_one_letter_code
_entity_poly.pdbx_strand_id
1 'polypeptide(L)'
;MEWRASADVRVVGIAILIAVLAALLWCGAAPASAQFGASTYSAASFQARGSVEQVDVTGARAGARLVLWRGAHRVASKQVDSLGGALFRTVAPGSGYRVSQPAPGAARSKPITVLSTRPAPPSTRGYRQRIPTSGYGYLTVRDGTRLAIDVHLPGGSGPYPTLIEYSGYGYANPAGPQSGIAAIANLLGFAVVDVNMRGTGCSGGAFDYFETLQSLDGYDVIETVARQAWVLHHRVGMMGISYGGISQLFVAASDPPSLAAIAPLSVIDNSLTTLYPGGILNTGFALSWAKDRVHDAKPASATGGQPWALKQIQQGDLVCRANQTLHGEAVDLLAKTHANRYYVPSVADPVSPVTFVHRIKVPTYLACQWTDEQTGGHCADLAQHFTGTSHRWFTFTNGAHIDSLDPATFNRWFDFLELFVARRAPRLTPAAKATAPTIYRAAMGVPGINLPFDPIQAQPSYGAALAAFERLRPVRILFDNGAGSSTPLAPVPGFERSFSRFPVPGTQARSWYLAGGGALSATAPRKLGRDAFTWNPHARPPTDFTGDTASGTNGLWTANPIYNWVQNPPGSAVSYLTSPLHADTTVIGGGALQAWLRSSAASVDLQVTISEVRPDGNETYVQSGWLRTSERKLDPRQSTLLAPVPSLRRADAAPLPKGRWTQVRVPLYYEGHAYRHGSRIRITITAPSGDQPIWSFSATSPARPASVLLAHSQQMPSRLILPVVAGVRVPTGLPHCPGLRGEPCRRYRPFFNRSA
;
A
#
# COMPACT_ATOMS: atom_id res chain seq x y z
N MET A 1 -51.74 15.38 23.42
CA MET A 1 -52.78 14.36 23.69
C MET A 1 -52.01 13.13 24.07
N GLU A 2 -51.54 12.94 25.31
CA GLU A 2 -52.34 12.41 26.45
C GLU A 2 -53.06 11.12 26.04
N TRP A 3 -52.79 9.95 26.63
CA TRP A 3 -52.91 9.53 28.05
C TRP A 3 -52.29 8.12 28.16
N ARG A 4 -51.42 7.85 29.15
CA ARG A 4 -51.59 7.19 30.47
C ARG A 4 -52.15 5.76 30.38
N ALA A 5 -51.55 4.81 30.94
CA ALA A 5 -51.05 4.37 32.25
C ALA A 5 -51.87 3.17 32.75
N SER A 6 -51.25 2.30 33.41
CA SER A 6 -51.40 1.68 34.73
C SER A 6 -51.43 0.17 34.69
N ALA A 7 -50.53 -0.45 35.43
CA ALA A 7 -50.69 -1.03 36.80
C ALA A 7 -51.33 -2.45 36.74
N ASP A 8 -51.03 -3.43 37.49
CA ASP A 8 -50.60 -3.67 38.86
C ASP A 8 -50.19 -5.16 39.06
N VAL A 9 -49.20 -5.45 39.85
CA VAL A 9 -49.17 -5.95 41.22
C VAL A 9 -49.42 -7.46 41.47
N ARG A 10 -48.42 -8.03 42.20
CA ARG A 10 -48.45 -9.13 43.17
C ARG A 10 -48.23 -10.56 42.65
N VAL A 11 -47.16 -11.20 43.12
CA VAL A 11 -47.25 -12.11 44.29
C VAL A 11 -45.86 -12.27 44.93
N VAL A 12 -45.83 -11.89 46.20
CA VAL A 12 -44.81 -12.15 47.21
C VAL A 12 -45.07 -13.55 47.77
N GLY A 13 -43.97 -14.26 48.11
CA GLY A 13 -44.12 -15.15 49.23
C GLY A 13 -43.38 -16.48 49.15
N ILE A 14 -42.56 -16.73 50.17
CA ILE A 14 -42.18 -18.03 50.74
C ILE A 14 -40.89 -18.63 50.13
N ALA A 15 -39.77 -18.37 50.78
CA ALA A 15 -38.70 -19.35 51.16
C ALA A 15 -37.67 -18.74 52.10
N ILE A 16 -38.14 -18.37 53.31
CA ILE A 16 -37.27 -18.26 54.48
C ILE A 16 -37.73 -19.37 55.42
N LEU A 17 -36.98 -20.41 55.52
CA LEU A 17 -36.80 -21.34 56.65
C LEU A 17 -36.14 -22.62 56.12
N ILE A 18 -34.84 -22.69 56.14
CA ILE A 18 -33.97 -23.88 56.39
C ILE A 18 -32.49 -23.38 56.30
N ALA A 19 -32.05 -22.78 57.34
CA ALA A 19 -30.62 -22.53 57.56
C ALA A 19 -30.35 -22.21 59.03
N VAL A 20 -30.84 -23.03 59.96
CA VAL A 20 -30.38 -23.10 61.34
C VAL A 20 -30.52 -24.54 61.75
N LEU A 21 -29.49 -25.35 61.53
CA LEU A 21 -29.11 -26.58 62.27
C LEU A 21 -28.07 -27.36 61.44
N ALA A 22 -26.85 -26.86 61.40
CA ALA A 22 -25.62 -27.64 61.13
C ALA A 22 -24.36 -26.81 61.53
N ALA A 23 -24.44 -26.22 62.69
CA ALA A 23 -23.26 -25.67 63.35
C ALA A 23 -23.08 -26.46 64.63
N LEU A 24 -22.24 -27.47 64.58
CA LEU A 24 -21.49 -28.05 65.69
C LEU A 24 -20.97 -29.43 65.20
N LEU A 25 -19.68 -29.46 64.87
CA LEU A 25 -18.72 -30.55 64.75
C LEU A 25 -17.91 -30.44 63.46
N TRP A 26 -16.97 -29.49 63.46
CA TRP A 26 -15.66 -29.72 62.91
C TRP A 26 -14.65 -28.79 63.54
N CYS A 27 -13.98 -29.33 64.55
CA CYS A 27 -12.76 -28.77 65.04
C CYS A 27 -11.65 -28.91 63.99
N GLY A 28 -10.99 -27.83 63.71
CA GLY A 28 -9.56 -27.84 63.47
C GLY A 28 -9.07 -28.18 62.07
N ALA A 29 -9.05 -27.19 61.16
CA ALA A 29 -7.90 -26.88 60.36
C ALA A 29 -8.05 -25.43 59.89
N ALA A 30 -7.38 -24.50 60.49
CA ALA A 30 -7.19 -23.19 59.94
C ALA A 30 -6.59 -23.32 58.54
N PRO A 31 -7.14 -22.65 57.50
CA PRO A 31 -6.42 -22.58 56.25
C PRO A 31 -5.12 -21.86 56.55
N ALA A 32 -4.00 -22.55 56.37
CA ALA A 32 -2.70 -21.91 56.34
C ALA A 32 -2.80 -20.76 55.32
N SER A 33 -2.91 -19.55 55.81
CA SER A 33 -2.64 -18.36 54.98
C SER A 33 -1.22 -18.59 54.49
N ALA A 34 -1.13 -18.98 53.21
CA ALA A 34 0.10 -18.95 52.48
C ALA A 34 0.55 -17.48 52.51
N GLN A 35 1.33 -17.13 53.50
CA GLN A 35 2.19 -15.98 53.47
C GLN A 35 3.03 -16.18 52.21
N PHE A 36 2.61 -15.57 51.09
CA PHE A 36 3.50 -15.30 50.00
C PHE A 36 4.61 -14.45 50.59
N GLY A 37 5.68 -15.10 51.03
CA GLY A 37 6.90 -14.44 51.42
C GLY A 37 7.21 -13.42 50.34
N ALA A 38 7.37 -12.15 50.71
CA ALA A 38 7.80 -11.11 49.82
C ALA A 38 9.11 -11.60 49.18
N SER A 39 9.03 -12.18 47.99
CA SER A 39 10.22 -12.58 47.24
C SER A 39 10.98 -11.28 46.99
N THR A 40 12.13 -11.15 47.67
CA THR A 40 13.04 -10.02 47.50
C THR A 40 13.62 -10.11 46.11
N TYR A 41 12.96 -9.41 45.15
CA TYR A 41 13.51 -9.25 43.79
C TYR A 41 14.78 -8.40 43.90
N SER A 42 15.87 -8.86 43.36
CA SER A 42 17.05 -8.04 43.09
C SER A 42 16.76 -7.02 41.99
N ALA A 43 17.62 -6.01 41.88
CA ALA A 43 17.58 -5.13 40.70
C ALA A 43 17.84 -5.96 39.43
N ALA A 44 17.06 -5.69 38.37
CA ALA A 44 17.23 -6.41 37.12
C ALA A 44 18.59 -6.09 36.48
N SER A 45 19.27 -7.12 36.00
CA SER A 45 20.45 -6.99 35.15
C SER A 45 20.07 -6.63 33.68
N PHE A 46 18.82 -6.84 33.32
CA PHE A 46 18.25 -6.47 32.01
C PHE A 46 17.66 -5.05 32.03
N GLN A 47 17.58 -4.42 30.86
CA GLN A 47 16.89 -3.16 30.70
C GLN A 47 15.43 -3.42 30.24
N ALA A 48 14.48 -2.68 30.81
CA ALA A 48 13.08 -2.73 30.39
C ALA A 48 12.58 -1.30 30.19
N ARG A 49 11.96 -1.03 29.05
CA ARG A 49 11.58 0.29 28.62
C ARG A 49 10.15 0.27 28.07
N GLY A 50 9.39 1.35 28.34
CA GLY A 50 8.09 1.53 27.74
C GLY A 50 8.19 2.27 26.40
N SER A 51 7.51 1.74 25.43
CA SER A 51 7.29 2.33 24.12
C SER A 51 5.79 2.61 23.92
N VAL A 52 5.37 2.93 22.69
CA VAL A 52 3.95 3.18 22.37
C VAL A 52 3.20 1.85 22.36
N GLU A 53 2.32 1.68 23.34
CA GLU A 53 1.54 0.43 23.55
C GLU A 53 2.39 -0.84 23.59
N GLN A 54 3.68 -0.69 23.97
CA GLN A 54 4.63 -1.79 24.02
C GLN A 54 5.56 -1.64 25.24
N VAL A 55 6.12 -2.76 25.68
CA VAL A 55 7.25 -2.79 26.62
C VAL A 55 8.33 -3.67 26.03
N ASP A 56 9.50 -3.09 25.79
CA ASP A 56 10.68 -3.82 25.32
C ASP A 56 11.61 -4.19 26.49
N VAL A 57 12.32 -5.30 26.32
CA VAL A 57 13.36 -5.77 27.23
C VAL A 57 14.58 -6.15 26.41
N THR A 58 15.76 -5.72 26.89
CA THR A 58 17.05 -6.08 26.30
C THR A 58 18.05 -6.50 27.34
N GLY A 59 19.00 -7.36 26.96
CA GLY A 59 20.05 -7.84 27.87
C GLY A 59 19.54 -8.85 28.91
N ALA A 60 18.39 -9.46 28.69
CA ALA A 60 17.91 -10.55 29.54
C ALA A 60 18.57 -11.89 29.14
N ARG A 61 18.62 -12.85 30.06
CA ARG A 61 19.17 -14.18 29.76
C ARG A 61 18.28 -14.90 28.75
N ALA A 62 18.84 -15.36 27.63
CA ALA A 62 18.14 -16.14 26.62
C ALA A 62 17.38 -17.32 27.25
N GLY A 63 16.16 -17.56 26.79
CA GLY A 63 15.28 -18.59 27.31
C GLY A 63 14.62 -18.27 28.67
N ALA A 64 14.98 -17.19 29.34
CA ALA A 64 14.36 -16.80 30.60
C ALA A 64 12.89 -16.39 30.38
N ARG A 65 12.04 -16.75 31.34
CA ARG A 65 10.64 -16.27 31.33
C ARG A 65 10.54 -14.92 32.01
N LEU A 66 9.96 -13.95 31.32
CA LEU A 66 9.65 -12.64 31.86
C LEU A 66 8.15 -12.49 32.08
N VAL A 67 7.79 -11.70 33.09
CA VAL A 67 6.38 -11.37 33.40
C VAL A 67 6.25 -9.87 33.51
N LEU A 68 5.30 -9.32 32.76
CA LEU A 68 4.92 -7.91 32.82
C LEU A 68 3.79 -7.74 33.85
N TRP A 69 3.95 -6.79 34.73
CA TRP A 69 3.03 -6.46 35.83
C TRP A 69 2.56 -4.99 35.69
N ARG A 70 1.35 -4.70 36.11
CA ARG A 70 0.87 -3.34 36.42
C ARG A 70 0.35 -3.34 37.86
N GLY A 71 1.07 -2.70 38.79
CA GLY A 71 0.82 -2.88 40.21
C GLY A 71 0.96 -4.34 40.61
N ALA A 72 -0.09 -4.94 41.19
CA ALA A 72 -0.17 -6.36 41.57
C ALA A 72 -0.71 -7.26 40.43
N HIS A 73 -1.21 -6.70 39.34
CA HIS A 73 -1.85 -7.46 38.25
C HIS A 73 -0.82 -7.95 37.24
N ARG A 74 -0.84 -9.25 36.93
CA ARG A 74 -0.08 -9.82 35.83
C ARG A 74 -0.75 -9.45 34.51
N VAL A 75 0.01 -8.78 33.63
CA VAL A 75 -0.46 -8.34 32.30
C VAL A 75 -0.16 -9.41 31.25
N ALA A 76 1.10 -9.85 31.17
CA ALA A 76 1.55 -10.80 30.17
C ALA A 76 2.79 -11.57 30.67
N SER A 77 3.12 -12.65 29.97
CA SER A 77 4.44 -13.30 30.11
C SER A 77 5.01 -13.67 28.78
N LYS A 78 6.33 -13.61 28.64
CA LYS A 78 7.04 -13.92 27.42
C LYS A 78 8.37 -14.59 27.71
N GLN A 79 8.85 -15.43 26.81
CA GLN A 79 10.20 -16.01 26.85
C GLN A 79 11.14 -15.07 26.09
N VAL A 80 12.33 -14.89 26.64
CA VAL A 80 13.41 -14.11 26.04
C VAL A 80 13.99 -14.89 24.86
N ASP A 81 14.20 -14.21 23.74
CA ASP A 81 14.81 -14.80 22.55
C ASP A 81 16.31 -15.11 22.73
N SER A 82 16.93 -15.65 21.70
CA SER A 82 18.36 -16.01 21.71
C SER A 82 19.29 -14.79 21.74
N LEU A 83 18.80 -13.59 21.46
CA LEU A 83 19.56 -12.34 21.48
C LEU A 83 19.44 -11.60 22.83
N GLY A 84 18.64 -12.13 23.74
CA GLY A 84 18.38 -11.47 25.02
C GLY A 84 17.29 -10.42 24.95
N GLY A 85 16.47 -10.46 23.90
CA GLY A 85 15.34 -9.57 23.64
C GLY A 85 13.99 -10.18 24.03
N ALA A 86 13.04 -9.33 24.41
CA ALA A 86 11.62 -9.67 24.51
C ALA A 86 10.76 -8.42 24.31
N LEU A 87 9.67 -8.54 23.56
CA LEU A 87 8.75 -7.43 23.29
C LEU A 87 7.33 -7.82 23.68
N PHE A 88 6.75 -7.11 24.64
CA PHE A 88 5.33 -7.19 25.00
C PHE A 88 4.58 -6.18 24.13
N ARG A 89 3.74 -6.65 23.25
CA ARG A 89 2.90 -5.83 22.34
C ARG A 89 1.50 -5.65 22.93
N THR A 90 0.78 -4.65 22.43
CA THR A 90 -0.62 -4.36 22.82
C THR A 90 -0.77 -4.11 24.32
N VAL A 91 0.16 -3.37 24.90
CA VAL A 91 0.15 -2.98 26.30
C VAL A 91 -0.57 -1.64 26.47
N ALA A 92 -1.60 -1.61 27.33
CA ALA A 92 -2.38 -0.39 27.55
C ALA A 92 -1.50 0.77 28.04
N PRO A 93 -1.66 2.00 27.53
CA PRO A 93 -0.90 3.16 27.99
C PRO A 93 -1.08 3.45 29.49
N GLY A 94 -0.03 3.95 30.11
CA GLY A 94 -0.03 4.35 31.51
C GLY A 94 1.25 4.03 32.25
N SER A 95 1.31 4.38 33.53
CA SER A 95 2.46 4.18 34.41
C SER A 95 2.28 2.97 35.32
N GLY A 96 3.33 2.67 36.08
CA GLY A 96 3.33 1.62 37.11
C GLY A 96 3.61 0.20 36.62
N TYR A 97 4.03 0.07 35.37
CA TYR A 97 4.45 -1.22 34.81
C TYR A 97 5.83 -1.63 35.37
N ARG A 98 6.06 -2.92 35.49
CA ARG A 98 7.35 -3.52 35.81
C ARG A 98 7.49 -4.87 35.12
N VAL A 99 8.70 -5.20 34.72
CA VAL A 99 9.04 -6.53 34.24
C VAL A 99 9.78 -7.28 35.33
N SER A 100 9.39 -8.51 35.60
CA SER A 100 10.09 -9.39 36.52
C SER A 100 10.55 -10.68 35.84
N GLN A 101 11.71 -11.20 36.28
CA GLN A 101 12.14 -12.53 36.00
C GLN A 101 11.90 -13.35 37.30
N PRO A 102 11.05 -14.41 37.25
CA PRO A 102 10.88 -15.31 38.41
C PRO A 102 12.15 -16.10 38.74
N ALA A 103 12.14 -16.83 39.84
CA ALA A 103 13.25 -17.73 40.22
C ALA A 103 13.51 -18.77 39.09
N PRO A 104 14.80 -19.25 38.94
CA PRO A 104 15.99 -18.83 39.63
C PRO A 104 16.51 -17.47 39.17
N GLY A 105 17.09 -16.68 40.09
CA GLY A 105 17.60 -15.34 39.78
C GLY A 105 16.51 -14.27 39.75
N ALA A 106 15.63 -14.27 40.74
CA ALA A 106 14.52 -13.31 40.84
C ALA A 106 15.01 -11.86 40.72
N ALA A 107 14.57 -11.17 39.65
CA ALA A 107 14.94 -9.80 39.36
C ALA A 107 13.74 -8.99 38.89
N ARG A 108 13.75 -7.68 39.17
CA ARG A 108 12.64 -6.78 38.80
C ARG A 108 13.14 -5.43 38.28
N SER A 109 12.53 -4.97 37.18
CA SER A 109 12.85 -3.67 36.59
C SER A 109 12.42 -2.50 37.48
N LYS A 110 12.97 -1.31 37.17
CA LYS A 110 12.39 -0.03 37.62
C LYS A 110 10.97 0.13 37.07
N PRO A 111 10.14 1.06 37.63
CA PRO A 111 8.85 1.40 37.09
C PRO A 111 8.96 1.89 35.65
N ILE A 112 8.00 1.48 34.82
CA ILE A 112 7.93 1.79 33.39
C ILE A 112 6.63 2.54 33.10
N THR A 113 6.69 3.52 32.21
CA THR A 113 5.53 4.19 31.63
C THR A 113 5.40 3.78 30.18
N VAL A 114 4.24 3.24 29.80
CA VAL A 114 3.87 2.88 28.43
C VAL A 114 3.22 4.11 27.79
N LEU A 115 3.70 4.51 26.63
CA LEU A 115 3.23 5.67 25.88
C LEU A 115 1.95 5.32 25.12
N SER A 116 1.12 6.34 24.86
CA SER A 116 -0.06 6.22 24.02
C SER A 116 0.27 6.51 22.57
N THR A 117 -0.69 6.20 21.69
CA THR A 117 -0.65 6.52 20.24
C THR A 117 -0.84 8.01 19.93
N ARG A 118 -0.89 8.89 20.93
CA ARG A 118 -0.99 10.35 20.70
C ARG A 118 0.23 10.83 19.92
N PRO A 119 0.03 11.61 18.84
CA PRO A 119 1.13 12.09 18.02
C PRO A 119 2.15 12.93 18.81
N ALA A 120 1.70 13.91 19.58
CA ALA A 120 2.60 14.72 20.40
C ALA A 120 3.19 13.88 21.55
N PRO A 121 4.53 13.82 21.69
CA PRO A 121 5.16 13.10 22.79
C PRO A 121 4.98 13.83 24.12
N PRO A 122 5.14 13.13 25.26
CA PRO A 122 5.07 13.77 26.58
C PRO A 122 6.12 14.85 26.80
N SER A 123 7.24 14.81 26.08
CA SER A 123 8.33 15.77 26.14
C SER A 123 9.00 15.95 24.79
N THR A 124 9.21 17.21 24.39
CA THR A 124 9.92 17.59 23.15
C THR A 124 11.42 17.78 23.37
N ARG A 125 11.95 17.49 24.57
CA ARG A 125 13.40 17.66 24.88
C ARG A 125 14.27 16.81 23.96
N GLY A 126 13.83 15.61 23.60
CA GLY A 126 14.53 14.70 22.67
C GLY A 126 14.80 15.32 21.32
N TYR A 127 13.95 16.21 20.85
CA TYR A 127 14.11 16.85 19.54
C TYR A 127 15.25 17.88 19.46
N ARG A 128 15.85 18.26 20.62
CA ARG A 128 17.01 19.17 20.65
C ARG A 128 18.34 18.41 20.49
N GLN A 129 18.31 17.12 20.24
CA GLN A 129 19.51 16.34 19.99
C GLN A 129 20.21 16.85 18.72
N ARG A 130 21.54 16.79 18.74
CA ARG A 130 22.35 17.02 17.56
C ARG A 130 22.49 15.71 16.80
N ILE A 131 22.25 15.76 15.51
CA ILE A 131 22.50 14.66 14.58
C ILE A 131 23.70 15.02 13.69
N PRO A 132 24.32 14.05 12.99
CA PRO A 132 25.35 14.36 12.02
C PRO A 132 24.90 15.45 11.04
N THR A 133 25.81 16.36 10.72
CA THR A 133 25.56 17.37 9.68
C THR A 133 25.80 16.79 8.26
N SER A 134 26.55 15.71 8.18
CA SER A 134 26.78 14.95 6.95
C SER A 134 27.15 13.50 7.31
N GLY A 135 26.72 12.55 6.48
CA GLY A 135 27.02 11.15 6.61
C GLY A 135 26.19 10.42 7.65
N TYR A 136 26.60 9.21 7.94
CA TYR A 136 25.92 8.23 8.75
C TYR A 136 25.93 8.56 10.25
N GLY A 137 24.85 8.18 10.93
CA GLY A 137 24.74 8.26 12.38
C GLY A 137 23.39 7.79 12.89
N TYR A 138 22.96 8.35 14.03
CA TYR A 138 21.73 7.92 14.71
C TYR A 138 20.91 9.11 15.19
N LEU A 139 19.60 8.91 15.17
CA LEU A 139 18.59 9.79 15.75
C LEU A 139 17.80 9.02 16.79
N THR A 140 17.56 9.61 17.96
CA THR A 140 16.80 8.98 19.04
C THR A 140 15.35 9.45 19.02
N VAL A 141 14.39 8.51 18.97
CA VAL A 141 12.95 8.77 19.00
C VAL A 141 12.38 8.72 20.42
N ARG A 142 11.10 9.05 20.57
CA ARG A 142 10.39 9.30 21.86
C ARG A 142 10.55 8.23 22.95
N ASP A 143 10.72 6.99 22.58
CA ASP A 143 10.90 5.87 23.48
C ASP A 143 12.39 5.53 23.76
N GLY A 144 13.30 6.35 23.21
CA GLY A 144 14.74 6.14 23.33
C GLY A 144 15.34 5.16 22.34
N THR A 145 14.56 4.66 21.36
CA THR A 145 15.09 3.85 20.26
C THR A 145 15.94 4.73 19.35
N ARG A 146 17.07 4.18 18.87
CA ARG A 146 17.95 4.85 17.92
C ARG A 146 17.69 4.34 16.53
N LEU A 147 17.32 5.25 15.60
CA LEU A 147 17.17 4.97 14.19
C LEU A 147 18.46 5.36 13.47
N ALA A 148 18.90 4.51 12.53
CA ALA A 148 20.02 4.81 11.65
C ALA A 148 19.59 5.85 10.61
N ILE A 149 20.43 6.86 10.42
CA ILE A 149 20.23 7.93 9.45
C ILE A 149 21.49 8.14 8.63
N ASP A 150 21.34 8.65 7.41
CA ASP A 150 22.44 9.15 6.59
C ASP A 150 22.07 10.52 6.03
N VAL A 151 22.92 11.52 6.24
CA VAL A 151 22.66 12.93 5.90
C VAL A 151 23.51 13.33 4.70
N HIS A 152 22.87 13.74 3.63
CA HIS A 152 23.50 14.17 2.40
C HIS A 152 23.19 15.65 2.15
N LEU A 153 24.17 16.52 2.37
CA LEU A 153 24.04 17.92 2.06
C LEU A 153 24.37 18.17 0.59
N PRO A 154 23.63 19.05 -0.10
CA PRO A 154 24.04 19.51 -1.43
C PRO A 154 25.28 20.41 -1.30
N GLY A 155 25.98 20.64 -2.35
CA GLY A 155 27.12 21.56 -2.35
C GLY A 155 26.74 23.00 -1.97
N GLY A 156 27.72 23.82 -1.57
CA GLY A 156 27.52 25.21 -1.20
C GLY A 156 27.30 25.45 0.31
N SER A 157 26.82 26.62 0.68
CA SER A 157 26.53 27.01 2.06
C SER A 157 25.04 26.93 2.37
N GLY A 158 24.67 26.34 3.53
CA GLY A 158 23.29 26.30 4.02
C GLY A 158 22.76 27.60 4.58
N PRO A 159 21.54 27.64 5.12
CA PRO A 159 20.66 26.46 5.34
C PRO A 159 20.01 25.95 4.06
N TYR A 160 19.68 24.66 4.03
CA TYR A 160 19.20 23.96 2.84
C TYR A 160 17.72 23.58 2.94
N PRO A 161 16.93 23.65 1.86
CA PRO A 161 15.66 22.96 1.80
C PRO A 161 15.92 21.46 2.00
N THR A 162 15.15 20.82 2.87
CA THR A 162 15.48 19.50 3.37
C THR A 162 14.33 18.52 3.14
N LEU A 163 14.66 17.34 2.64
CA LEU A 163 13.76 16.24 2.40
C LEU A 163 14.16 15.02 3.23
N ILE A 164 13.17 14.27 3.68
CA ILE A 164 13.36 13.01 4.40
C ILE A 164 12.86 11.87 3.53
N GLU A 165 13.68 10.85 3.34
CA GLU A 165 13.27 9.54 2.83
C GLU A 165 13.24 8.54 3.98
N TYR A 166 12.05 8.06 4.33
CA TYR A 166 11.80 7.19 5.48
C TYR A 166 11.27 5.84 5.02
N SER A 167 12.09 4.80 5.10
CA SER A 167 11.70 3.46 4.63
C SER A 167 12.45 2.32 5.34
N GLY A 168 12.02 1.09 5.12
CA GLY A 168 12.70 -0.11 5.58
C GLY A 168 13.71 -0.67 4.59
N TYR A 169 13.99 0.01 3.48
CA TYR A 169 14.88 -0.51 2.42
C TYR A 169 16.38 -0.45 2.77
N GLY A 170 16.77 0.30 3.80
CA GLY A 170 18.16 0.35 4.23
C GLY A 170 19.00 1.42 3.53
N TYR A 171 18.40 2.54 3.16
CA TYR A 171 19.12 3.63 2.50
C TYR A 171 20.08 4.38 3.42
N ALA A 172 19.85 4.40 4.74
CA ALA A 172 20.84 4.90 5.71
C ALA A 172 22.04 3.93 5.81
N ASN A 173 22.73 3.71 4.71
CA ASN A 173 23.85 2.80 4.55
C ASN A 173 25.11 3.60 4.14
N PRO A 174 26.09 3.77 5.03
CA PRO A 174 27.26 4.64 4.77
C PRO A 174 28.16 4.18 3.64
N ALA A 175 28.02 2.93 3.20
CA ALA A 175 28.81 2.35 2.11
C ALA A 175 27.96 2.06 0.84
N GLY A 176 26.66 2.34 0.90
CA GLY A 176 25.74 2.10 -0.20
C GLY A 176 25.48 3.34 -1.04
N PRO A 177 24.92 3.16 -2.24
CA PRO A 177 24.37 4.27 -2.97
C PRO A 177 23.14 4.81 -2.26
N GLN A 178 22.92 6.11 -2.37
CA GLN A 178 21.61 6.70 -2.07
C GLN A 178 20.53 6.04 -2.94
N SER A 179 19.28 6.10 -2.50
CA SER A 179 18.17 5.81 -3.41
C SER A 179 18.22 6.74 -4.63
N GLY A 180 17.75 6.27 -5.78
CA GLY A 180 17.82 7.06 -7.00
C GLY A 180 17.11 8.42 -6.88
N ILE A 181 15.98 8.47 -6.17
CA ILE A 181 15.23 9.71 -5.97
C ILE A 181 15.94 10.65 -4.96
N ALA A 182 16.59 10.10 -3.94
CA ALA A 182 17.39 10.86 -3.00
C ALA A 182 18.60 11.52 -3.67
N ALA A 183 19.32 10.76 -4.50
CA ALA A 183 20.43 11.28 -5.28
C ALA A 183 20.01 12.41 -6.24
N ILE A 184 18.85 12.25 -6.90
CA ILE A 184 18.27 13.30 -7.77
C ILE A 184 17.93 14.55 -6.94
N ALA A 185 17.24 14.38 -5.80
CA ALA A 185 16.89 15.52 -4.94
C ALA A 185 18.13 16.28 -4.43
N ASN A 186 19.18 15.54 -4.06
CA ASN A 186 20.45 16.14 -3.63
C ASN A 186 21.13 16.92 -4.77
N LEU A 187 21.14 16.38 -5.99
CA LEU A 187 21.60 17.05 -7.21
C LEU A 187 20.82 18.36 -7.50
N LEU A 188 19.53 18.40 -7.14
CA LEU A 188 18.65 19.56 -7.30
C LEU A 188 18.81 20.59 -6.17
N GLY A 189 19.72 20.37 -5.21
CA GLY A 189 20.04 21.32 -4.15
C GLY A 189 19.22 21.15 -2.87
N PHE A 190 18.60 19.99 -2.67
CA PHE A 190 17.98 19.63 -1.40
C PHE A 190 18.98 18.86 -0.52
N ALA A 191 19.02 19.19 0.76
CA ALA A 191 19.57 18.25 1.73
C ALA A 191 18.62 17.05 1.87
N VAL A 192 19.19 15.86 1.94
CA VAL A 192 18.41 14.63 2.08
C VAL A 192 18.83 13.92 3.36
N VAL A 193 17.86 13.47 4.14
CA VAL A 193 18.06 12.60 5.29
C VAL A 193 17.40 11.26 5.00
N ASP A 194 18.23 10.27 4.71
CA ASP A 194 17.79 8.88 4.57
C ASP A 194 17.64 8.26 5.96
N VAL A 195 16.51 7.64 6.24
CA VAL A 195 16.19 7.10 7.57
C VAL A 195 15.68 5.67 7.44
N ASN A 196 16.34 4.74 8.13
CA ASN A 196 15.85 3.38 8.24
C ASN A 196 14.78 3.27 9.32
N MET A 197 13.64 2.69 8.96
CA MET A 197 12.56 2.39 9.88
C MET A 197 13.02 1.49 11.04
N ARG A 198 12.32 1.60 12.16
CA ARG A 198 12.46 0.73 13.33
C ARG A 198 12.54 -0.75 12.93
N GLY A 199 13.52 -1.46 13.49
CA GLY A 199 13.71 -2.90 13.27
C GLY A 199 14.29 -3.26 11.90
N THR A 200 14.95 -2.32 11.21
CA THR A 200 15.63 -2.58 9.93
C THR A 200 17.07 -2.05 9.92
N GLY A 201 17.97 -2.80 9.32
CA GLY A 201 19.38 -2.44 9.23
C GLY A 201 20.03 -2.20 10.59
N CYS A 202 20.58 -1.02 10.83
CA CYS A 202 21.14 -0.62 12.12
C CYS A 202 20.14 0.14 13.01
N SER A 203 18.88 0.33 12.61
CA SER A 203 17.84 0.93 13.45
C SER A 203 17.39 -0.05 14.53
N GLY A 204 17.22 0.44 15.76
CA GLY A 204 16.75 -0.37 16.87
C GLY A 204 15.24 -0.67 16.84
N GLY A 205 14.80 -1.44 17.85
CA GLY A 205 13.41 -1.87 17.97
C GLY A 205 13.09 -3.11 17.16
N ALA A 206 11.81 -3.45 17.06
CA ALA A 206 11.32 -4.60 16.30
C ALA A 206 10.46 -4.13 15.15
N PHE A 207 10.52 -4.82 14.04
CA PHE A 207 9.77 -4.49 12.83
C PHE A 207 8.35 -5.06 12.86
N ASP A 208 7.37 -4.23 12.50
CA ASP A 208 6.05 -4.64 12.02
C ASP A 208 5.64 -3.70 10.88
N TYR A 209 4.89 -4.20 9.91
CA TYR A 209 4.48 -3.46 8.72
C TYR A 209 3.57 -2.28 9.08
N PHE A 210 4.07 -1.07 8.91
CA PHE A 210 3.36 0.20 9.16
C PHE A 210 2.59 0.27 10.48
N GLU A 211 3.13 -0.34 11.56
CA GLU A 211 2.53 -0.15 12.88
C GLU A 211 2.51 1.34 13.27
N THR A 212 1.56 1.74 14.11
CA THR A 212 1.40 3.13 14.55
C THR A 212 2.69 3.72 15.11
N LEU A 213 3.51 2.90 15.78
CA LEU A 213 4.79 3.32 16.34
C LEU A 213 5.77 3.79 15.25
N GLN A 214 5.81 3.14 14.07
CA GLN A 214 6.64 3.59 12.95
C GLN A 214 6.19 4.97 12.42
N SER A 215 4.88 5.24 12.42
CA SER A 215 4.36 6.57 12.04
C SER A 215 4.80 7.65 13.03
N LEU A 216 4.81 7.31 14.32
CA LEU A 216 5.26 8.22 15.39
C LEU A 216 6.78 8.38 15.43
N ASP A 217 7.54 7.37 15.03
CA ASP A 217 8.98 7.52 14.80
C ASP A 217 9.25 8.52 13.68
N GLY A 218 8.52 8.43 12.56
CA GLY A 218 8.60 9.41 11.48
C GLY A 218 8.24 10.83 11.92
N TYR A 219 7.24 10.98 12.81
CA TYR A 219 6.94 12.26 13.47
C TYR A 219 8.17 12.80 14.22
N ASP A 220 8.80 11.96 15.07
CA ASP A 220 9.96 12.36 15.85
C ASP A 220 11.18 12.68 14.99
N VAL A 221 11.36 11.96 13.87
CA VAL A 221 12.38 12.24 12.87
C VAL A 221 12.18 13.64 12.29
N ILE A 222 10.96 13.98 11.83
CA ILE A 222 10.62 15.29 11.27
C ILE A 222 10.94 16.39 12.27
N GLU A 223 10.45 16.26 13.50
CA GLU A 223 10.63 17.27 14.54
C GLU A 223 12.09 17.43 14.98
N THR A 224 12.89 16.38 14.91
CA THR A 224 14.32 16.43 15.23
C THR A 224 15.13 17.04 14.10
N VAL A 225 14.90 16.61 12.85
CA VAL A 225 15.62 17.11 11.68
C VAL A 225 15.32 18.61 11.46
N ALA A 226 14.06 19.00 11.56
CA ALA A 226 13.65 20.39 11.37
C ALA A 226 14.35 21.39 12.33
N ARG A 227 14.82 20.94 13.50
CA ARG A 227 15.52 21.79 14.47
C ARG A 227 17.02 21.95 14.21
N GLN A 228 17.57 21.26 13.22
CA GLN A 228 18.97 21.41 12.90
C GLN A 228 19.25 22.77 12.24
N ALA A 229 20.38 23.38 12.54
CA ALA A 229 20.72 24.72 12.06
C ALA A 229 20.89 24.80 10.53
N TRP A 230 21.17 23.68 9.89
CA TRP A 230 21.33 23.60 8.43
C TRP A 230 20.00 23.39 7.68
N VAL A 231 18.86 23.25 8.37
CA VAL A 231 17.54 23.09 7.77
C VAL A 231 16.88 24.44 7.51
N LEU A 232 16.59 24.70 6.25
CA LEU A 232 15.96 25.96 5.82
C LEU A 232 14.52 26.06 6.40
N HIS A 233 14.18 27.22 6.93
CA HIS A 233 12.88 27.53 7.54
C HIS A 233 12.49 26.63 8.74
N HIS A 234 13.38 25.79 9.24
CA HIS A 234 13.07 24.80 10.28
C HIS A 234 11.84 23.93 9.94
N ARG A 235 11.67 23.63 8.65
CA ARG A 235 10.63 22.75 8.12
C ARG A 235 11.22 21.80 7.08
N VAL A 236 10.67 20.60 7.02
CA VAL A 236 11.15 19.56 6.11
C VAL A 236 10.01 19.04 5.24
N GLY A 237 10.32 18.58 4.04
CA GLY A 237 9.42 17.78 3.21
C GLY A 237 9.71 16.30 3.35
N MET A 238 8.80 15.45 2.90
CA MET A 238 9.06 14.05 2.67
C MET A 238 8.96 13.72 1.19
N MET A 239 9.80 12.80 0.74
CA MET A 239 9.80 12.26 -0.62
C MET A 239 10.01 10.75 -0.60
N GLY A 240 9.81 10.11 -1.72
CA GLY A 240 10.08 8.68 -1.90
C GLY A 240 9.08 8.04 -2.85
N ILE A 241 9.48 6.91 -3.38
CA ILE A 241 8.69 6.04 -4.25
C ILE A 241 8.41 4.73 -3.52
N SER A 242 7.26 4.08 -3.80
CA SER A 242 6.96 2.78 -3.21
C SER A 242 6.89 2.85 -1.67
N TYR A 243 7.68 2.05 -0.96
CA TYR A 243 7.72 2.04 0.50
C TYR A 243 7.98 3.43 1.08
N GLY A 244 8.97 4.18 0.56
CA GLY A 244 9.24 5.55 0.95
C GLY A 244 8.13 6.54 0.54
N GLY A 245 7.33 6.22 -0.48
CA GLY A 245 6.11 6.93 -0.84
C GLY A 245 4.97 6.64 0.14
N ILE A 246 4.72 5.37 0.40
CA ILE A 246 3.63 4.92 1.28
C ILE A 246 3.83 5.44 2.71
N SER A 247 5.06 5.40 3.23
CA SER A 247 5.39 5.87 4.59
C SER A 247 5.02 7.32 4.84
N GLN A 248 5.11 8.18 3.81
CA GLN A 248 4.74 9.59 3.93
C GLN A 248 3.26 9.77 4.32
N LEU A 249 2.37 8.91 3.77
CA LEU A 249 0.94 8.94 4.08
C LEU A 249 0.69 8.66 5.58
N PHE A 250 1.40 7.68 6.13
CA PHE A 250 1.29 7.31 7.54
C PHE A 250 1.85 8.39 8.46
N VAL A 251 3.03 8.90 8.15
CA VAL A 251 3.69 9.94 8.96
C VAL A 251 2.91 11.25 8.90
N ALA A 252 2.50 11.70 7.71
CA ALA A 252 1.75 12.94 7.56
C ALA A 252 0.37 12.89 8.23
N ALA A 253 -0.27 11.72 8.30
CA ALA A 253 -1.53 11.54 9.02
C ALA A 253 -1.40 11.69 10.54
N SER A 254 -0.18 11.66 11.09
CA SER A 254 0.13 11.99 12.49
C SER A 254 0.31 13.48 12.75
N ASP A 255 0.25 14.32 11.70
CA ASP A 255 0.24 15.79 11.74
C ASP A 255 1.48 16.42 12.43
N PRO A 256 2.74 16.09 12.03
CA PRO A 256 3.91 16.70 12.63
C PRO A 256 4.01 18.20 12.26
N PRO A 257 4.13 19.10 13.27
CA PRO A 257 4.10 20.55 13.04
C PRO A 257 5.16 21.09 12.09
N SER A 258 6.32 20.44 12.04
CA SER A 258 7.44 20.88 11.20
C SER A 258 7.43 20.26 9.80
N LEU A 259 6.41 19.47 9.45
CA LEU A 259 6.24 18.95 8.09
C LEU A 259 5.73 20.07 7.16
N ALA A 260 6.45 20.32 6.08
CA ALA A 260 6.10 21.33 5.09
C ALA A 260 5.17 20.80 4.00
N ALA A 261 5.50 19.63 3.45
CA ALA A 261 4.78 18.99 2.35
C ALA A 261 5.18 17.52 2.23
N ILE A 262 4.35 16.74 1.51
CA ILE A 262 4.67 15.36 1.13
C ILE A 262 4.51 15.17 -0.38
N ALA A 263 5.38 14.31 -0.95
CA ALA A 263 5.38 14.00 -2.37
C ALA A 263 5.44 12.46 -2.61
N PRO A 264 4.38 11.72 -2.19
CA PRO A 264 4.34 10.27 -2.32
C PRO A 264 4.17 9.83 -3.78
N LEU A 265 5.00 8.87 -4.21
CA LEU A 265 5.00 8.30 -5.56
C LEU A 265 4.76 6.79 -5.52
N SER A 266 3.95 6.28 -6.45
CA SER A 266 3.65 4.84 -6.63
C SER A 266 3.26 4.14 -5.33
N VAL A 267 2.12 4.53 -4.77
CA VAL A 267 1.64 4.07 -3.46
C VAL A 267 0.43 3.15 -3.57
N ILE A 268 0.13 2.42 -2.50
CA ILE A 268 -1.12 1.66 -2.34
C ILE A 268 -2.17 2.52 -1.63
N ASP A 269 -3.43 2.26 -1.87
CA ASP A 269 -4.56 2.81 -1.10
C ASP A 269 -4.95 1.91 0.07
N ASN A 270 -4.83 0.58 -0.10
CA ASN A 270 -5.34 -0.42 0.84
C ASN A 270 -4.49 -1.68 0.84
N SER A 271 -3.86 -1.99 1.98
CA SER A 271 -2.99 -3.17 2.12
C SER A 271 -3.75 -4.49 1.95
N LEU A 272 -5.00 -4.58 2.42
CA LEU A 272 -5.77 -5.82 2.31
C LEU A 272 -6.08 -6.13 0.84
N THR A 273 -6.55 -5.16 0.06
CA THR A 273 -6.90 -5.37 -1.35
C THR A 273 -5.68 -5.51 -2.26
N THR A 274 -4.52 -4.99 -1.86
CA THR A 274 -3.24 -5.27 -2.53
C THR A 274 -2.82 -6.72 -2.34
N LEU A 275 -2.95 -7.26 -1.11
CA LEU A 275 -2.62 -8.65 -0.79
C LEU A 275 -3.69 -9.63 -1.25
N TYR A 276 -4.98 -9.26 -1.13
CA TYR A 276 -6.14 -10.09 -1.43
C TYR A 276 -7.11 -9.39 -2.38
N PRO A 277 -6.72 -9.08 -3.63
CA PRO A 277 -7.63 -8.49 -4.59
C PRO A 277 -8.85 -9.38 -4.81
N GLY A 278 -10.05 -8.84 -4.55
CA GLY A 278 -11.29 -9.62 -4.59
C GLY A 278 -11.33 -10.86 -3.68
N GLY A 279 -10.52 -10.91 -2.62
CA GLY A 279 -10.43 -12.03 -1.68
C GLY A 279 -9.46 -13.14 -2.10
N ILE A 280 -8.65 -12.96 -3.14
CA ILE A 280 -7.71 -13.96 -3.67
C ILE A 280 -6.29 -13.53 -3.32
N LEU A 281 -5.53 -14.38 -2.62
CA LEU A 281 -4.15 -14.04 -2.25
C LEU A 281 -3.27 -13.85 -3.50
N ASN A 282 -2.71 -12.65 -3.64
CA ASN A 282 -1.68 -12.34 -4.62
C ASN A 282 -0.33 -12.89 -4.14
N THR A 283 0.08 -14.00 -4.73
CA THR A 283 1.36 -14.68 -4.44
C THR A 283 2.52 -14.16 -5.27
N GLY A 284 2.24 -13.21 -6.18
CA GLY A 284 3.25 -12.54 -6.98
C GLY A 284 4.00 -11.46 -6.20
N PHE A 285 4.07 -10.26 -6.73
CA PHE A 285 4.89 -9.19 -6.14
C PHE A 285 4.58 -8.91 -4.67
N ALA A 286 3.30 -8.77 -4.28
CA ALA A 286 2.93 -8.36 -2.92
C ALA A 286 3.45 -9.32 -1.83
N LEU A 287 3.30 -10.63 -2.04
CA LEU A 287 3.77 -11.63 -1.08
C LEU A 287 5.29 -11.78 -1.12
N SER A 288 5.91 -11.70 -2.30
CA SER A 288 7.37 -11.72 -2.47
C SER A 288 7.99 -10.54 -1.74
N TRP A 289 7.46 -9.34 -1.94
CA TRP A 289 7.91 -8.15 -1.22
C TRP A 289 7.79 -8.30 0.31
N ALA A 290 6.69 -8.84 0.82
CA ALA A 290 6.53 -9.10 2.25
C ALA A 290 7.59 -10.09 2.77
N LYS A 291 7.94 -11.12 1.99
CA LYS A 291 9.01 -12.07 2.32
C LYS A 291 10.37 -11.38 2.41
N ASP A 292 10.68 -10.48 1.50
CA ASP A 292 11.93 -9.72 1.53
C ASP A 292 12.00 -8.82 2.76
N ARG A 293 10.87 -8.18 3.13
CA ARG A 293 10.85 -7.35 4.37
C ARG A 293 11.02 -8.19 5.64
N VAL A 294 10.47 -9.40 5.69
CA VAL A 294 10.75 -10.34 6.79
C VAL A 294 12.24 -10.68 6.85
N HIS A 295 12.88 -10.87 5.70
CA HIS A 295 14.31 -11.14 5.63
C HIS A 295 15.15 -9.95 6.12
N ASP A 296 14.84 -8.73 5.65
CA ASP A 296 15.55 -7.50 6.02
C ASP A 296 15.44 -7.15 7.51
N ALA A 297 14.32 -7.53 8.11
CA ALA A 297 14.05 -7.27 9.53
C ALA A 297 14.72 -8.28 10.48
N LYS A 298 15.33 -9.36 9.95
CA LYS A 298 16.09 -10.29 10.78
C LYS A 298 17.33 -9.63 11.40
N PRO A 299 17.85 -10.17 12.51
CA PRO A 299 19.14 -9.76 13.03
C PRO A 299 20.23 -9.90 11.97
N ALA A 300 21.12 -8.92 11.91
CA ALA A 300 22.21 -8.88 10.96
C ALA A 300 23.17 -10.08 11.13
N SER A 301 23.24 -10.91 10.13
CA SER A 301 24.04 -12.13 10.08
C SER A 301 24.47 -12.44 8.64
N ALA A 302 25.24 -13.49 8.44
CA ALA A 302 25.62 -13.95 7.08
C ALA A 302 24.40 -14.39 6.23
N THR A 303 23.26 -14.74 6.86
CA THR A 303 22.09 -15.31 6.20
C THR A 303 20.79 -14.56 6.50
N GLY A 304 20.85 -13.40 7.13
CA GLY A 304 19.66 -12.62 7.49
C GLY A 304 19.98 -11.18 7.82
N GLY A 305 18.97 -10.35 7.74
CA GLY A 305 19.08 -8.91 7.90
C GLY A 305 19.70 -8.23 6.66
N GLN A 306 19.84 -6.93 6.74
CA GLN A 306 20.48 -6.16 5.68
C GLN A 306 21.99 -6.32 5.75
N PRO A 307 22.68 -6.73 4.67
CA PRO A 307 24.12 -7.09 4.70
C PRO A 307 25.04 -5.98 5.19
N TRP A 308 24.71 -4.73 4.90
CA TRP A 308 25.49 -3.58 5.33
C TRP A 308 25.51 -3.41 6.89
N ALA A 309 24.45 -3.82 7.57
CA ALA A 309 24.38 -3.75 9.03
C ALA A 309 25.39 -4.72 9.68
N LEU A 310 25.55 -5.92 9.11
CA LEU A 310 26.59 -6.85 9.57
C LEU A 310 27.99 -6.23 9.40
N LYS A 311 28.23 -5.57 8.26
CA LYS A 311 29.50 -4.88 7.99
C LYS A 311 29.77 -3.78 9.02
N GLN A 312 28.76 -2.95 9.37
CA GLN A 312 28.90 -1.92 10.41
C GLN A 312 29.25 -2.53 11.78
N ILE A 313 28.60 -3.63 12.16
CA ILE A 313 28.90 -4.34 13.42
C ILE A 313 30.34 -4.86 13.43
N GLN A 314 30.82 -5.42 12.32
CA GLN A 314 32.18 -5.93 12.16
C GLN A 314 33.22 -4.79 12.20
N GLN A 315 32.87 -3.60 11.75
CA GLN A 315 33.68 -2.39 11.80
C GLN A 315 33.66 -1.70 13.19
N GLY A 316 32.93 -2.25 14.15
CA GLY A 316 32.95 -1.78 15.54
C GLY A 316 31.78 -0.86 15.93
N ASP A 317 30.72 -0.74 15.11
CA ASP A 317 29.52 0.02 15.49
C ASP A 317 28.75 -0.68 16.62
N LEU A 318 29.01 -0.23 17.85
CA LEU A 318 28.38 -0.78 19.07
C LEU A 318 26.88 -0.44 19.13
N VAL A 319 26.45 0.67 18.53
CA VAL A 319 25.03 1.04 18.50
C VAL A 319 24.27 0.10 17.55
N CYS A 320 24.80 -0.14 16.35
CA CYS A 320 24.22 -1.11 15.44
C CYS A 320 24.11 -2.49 16.06
N ARG A 321 25.19 -2.95 16.73
CA ARG A 321 25.22 -4.23 17.44
C ARG A 321 24.15 -4.31 18.54
N ALA A 322 24.03 -3.31 19.39
CA ALA A 322 23.04 -3.28 20.46
C ALA A 322 21.60 -3.24 19.90
N ASN A 323 21.38 -2.52 18.82
CA ASN A 323 20.08 -2.40 18.16
C ASN A 323 19.55 -3.72 17.60
N GLN A 324 20.42 -4.69 17.28
CA GLN A 324 20.00 -6.02 16.77
C GLN A 324 19.20 -6.83 17.80
N THR A 325 19.29 -6.53 19.09
CA THR A 325 18.68 -7.34 20.16
C THR A 325 17.16 -7.52 19.98
N LEU A 326 16.47 -6.49 19.50
CA LEU A 326 15.01 -6.57 19.27
C LEU A 326 14.61 -6.97 17.84
N HIS A 327 15.54 -7.14 16.92
CA HIS A 327 15.24 -7.69 15.61
C HIS A 327 14.72 -9.14 15.65
N GLY A 328 15.09 -9.90 16.73
CA GLY A 328 14.52 -11.22 16.98
C GLY A 328 13.00 -11.21 17.28
N GLU A 329 12.46 -10.04 17.61
CA GLU A 329 11.05 -9.81 17.91
C GLU A 329 10.25 -9.25 16.71
N ALA A 330 10.86 -9.20 15.52
CA ALA A 330 10.18 -8.80 14.28
C ALA A 330 8.95 -9.67 14.01
N VAL A 331 7.90 -9.07 13.48
CA VAL A 331 6.66 -9.79 13.12
C VAL A 331 6.89 -10.59 11.84
N ASP A 332 6.48 -11.84 11.85
CA ASP A 332 6.37 -12.65 10.63
C ASP A 332 5.20 -12.13 9.79
N LEU A 333 5.50 -11.30 8.79
CA LEU A 333 4.50 -10.72 7.91
C LEU A 333 3.79 -11.77 7.06
N LEU A 334 4.43 -12.90 6.74
CA LEU A 334 3.79 -13.96 5.96
C LEU A 334 2.72 -14.65 6.81
N ALA A 335 3.07 -15.02 8.05
CA ALA A 335 2.11 -15.57 9.00
C ALA A 335 0.97 -14.58 9.30
N LYS A 336 1.29 -13.29 9.50
CA LYS A 336 0.31 -12.22 9.71
C LYS A 336 -0.64 -12.08 8.51
N THR A 337 -0.13 -12.13 7.27
CA THR A 337 -0.91 -12.08 6.04
C THR A 337 -1.87 -13.26 5.96
N HIS A 338 -1.38 -14.49 6.14
CA HIS A 338 -2.24 -15.68 6.08
C HIS A 338 -3.30 -15.73 7.18
N ALA A 339 -3.00 -15.26 8.38
CA ALA A 339 -3.95 -15.19 9.50
C ALA A 339 -5.08 -14.16 9.26
N ASN A 340 -4.84 -13.13 8.46
CA ASN A 340 -5.74 -12.00 8.26
C ASN A 340 -6.29 -11.89 6.83
N ARG A 341 -6.67 -13.02 6.23
CA ARG A 341 -7.26 -13.05 4.88
C ARG A 341 -8.62 -12.35 4.77
N TYR A 342 -9.32 -12.19 5.87
CA TYR A 342 -10.60 -11.51 5.93
C TYR A 342 -10.45 -10.10 6.49
N TYR A 343 -11.33 -9.20 6.06
CA TYR A 343 -11.37 -7.84 6.58
C TYR A 343 -11.77 -7.82 8.06
N VAL A 344 -10.87 -7.35 8.89
CA VAL A 344 -11.06 -7.05 10.31
C VAL A 344 -10.62 -5.60 10.51
N PRO A 345 -11.54 -4.66 10.85
CA PRO A 345 -11.23 -3.23 10.90
C PRO A 345 -10.02 -2.89 11.76
N SER A 346 -9.91 -3.50 12.95
CA SER A 346 -8.78 -3.24 13.86
C SER A 346 -7.41 -3.69 13.36
N VAL A 347 -7.38 -4.53 12.31
CA VAL A 347 -6.15 -5.04 11.70
C VAL A 347 -5.88 -4.37 10.35
N ALA A 348 -6.90 -4.23 9.51
CA ALA A 348 -6.76 -3.75 8.14
C ALA A 348 -6.74 -2.21 8.05
N ASP A 349 -7.60 -1.52 8.80
CA ASP A 349 -7.75 -0.06 8.69
C ASP A 349 -6.48 0.71 9.08
N PRO A 350 -5.77 0.36 10.17
CA PRO A 350 -4.55 1.06 10.55
C PRO A 350 -3.43 1.02 9.51
N VAL A 351 -3.44 0.02 8.60
CA VAL A 351 -2.43 -0.17 7.55
C VAL A 351 -2.97 0.10 6.14
N SER A 352 -4.12 0.75 6.02
CA SER A 352 -4.77 1.09 4.74
C SER A 352 -4.92 2.61 4.59
N PRO A 353 -4.09 3.27 3.78
CA PRO A 353 -4.10 4.73 3.61
C PRO A 353 -5.47 5.32 3.33
N VAL A 354 -6.32 4.67 2.56
CA VAL A 354 -7.67 5.13 2.22
C VAL A 354 -8.52 5.46 3.47
N THR A 355 -8.23 4.83 4.61
CA THR A 355 -8.98 5.04 5.86
C THR A 355 -8.55 6.27 6.64
N PHE A 356 -7.36 6.84 6.37
CA PHE A 356 -6.81 7.90 7.19
C PHE A 356 -6.20 9.11 6.44
N VAL A 357 -6.05 9.07 5.11
CA VAL A 357 -5.48 10.20 4.35
C VAL A 357 -6.28 11.50 4.48
N HIS A 358 -7.54 11.43 4.90
CA HIS A 358 -8.36 12.60 5.26
C HIS A 358 -7.80 13.42 6.44
N ARG A 359 -6.88 12.85 7.23
CA ARG A 359 -6.19 13.54 8.34
C ARG A 359 -4.99 14.35 7.89
N ILE A 360 -4.51 14.16 6.66
CA ILE A 360 -3.32 14.86 6.13
C ILE A 360 -3.69 16.31 5.83
N LYS A 361 -2.98 17.25 6.46
CA LYS A 361 -3.26 18.69 6.36
C LYS A 361 -2.23 19.45 5.52
N VAL A 362 -1.08 18.87 5.29
CA VAL A 362 0.02 19.51 4.54
C VAL A 362 -0.24 19.43 3.03
N PRO A 363 0.35 20.36 2.25
CA PRO A 363 0.39 20.26 0.80
C PRO A 363 0.86 18.87 0.35
N THR A 364 0.17 18.30 -0.63
CA THR A 364 0.43 16.94 -1.11
C THR A 364 0.47 16.89 -2.63
N TYR A 365 1.52 16.30 -3.19
CA TYR A 365 1.60 15.89 -4.58
C TYR A 365 1.76 14.37 -4.67
N LEU A 366 0.83 13.69 -5.30
CA LEU A 366 0.82 12.23 -5.40
C LEU A 366 0.77 11.80 -6.87
N ALA A 367 1.62 10.86 -7.26
CA ALA A 367 1.59 10.25 -8.59
C ALA A 367 1.57 8.73 -8.54
N CYS A 368 0.73 8.11 -9.40
CA CYS A 368 0.58 6.66 -9.50
C CYS A 368 0.27 6.24 -10.93
N GLN A 369 0.44 4.94 -11.20
CA GLN A 369 0.19 4.31 -12.48
C GLN A 369 -1.02 3.38 -12.41
N TRP A 370 -1.82 3.34 -13.51
CA TRP A 370 -2.95 2.44 -13.63
C TRP A 370 -2.53 0.97 -13.74
N THR A 371 -1.38 0.73 -14.35
CA THR A 371 -0.86 -0.60 -14.66
C THR A 371 0.41 -0.93 -13.88
N ASP A 372 0.60 -0.29 -12.71
CA ASP A 372 1.71 -0.53 -11.79
C ASP A 372 1.82 -2.03 -11.44
N GLU A 373 2.91 -2.65 -11.83
CA GLU A 373 3.14 -4.08 -11.64
C GLU A 373 3.44 -4.45 -10.18
N GLN A 374 3.68 -3.48 -9.32
CA GLN A 374 4.01 -3.71 -7.91
C GLN A 374 2.83 -3.37 -6.99
N THR A 375 2.33 -2.15 -7.06
CA THR A 375 1.27 -1.66 -6.16
C THR A 375 -0.13 -1.90 -6.70
N GLY A 376 -0.27 -2.12 -8.00
CA GLY A 376 -1.57 -2.28 -8.66
C GLY A 376 -2.25 -0.96 -9.00
N GLY A 377 -3.28 -1.02 -9.83
CA GLY A 377 -3.97 0.15 -10.40
C GLY A 377 -5.10 0.71 -9.54
N HIS A 378 -5.00 0.71 -8.21
CA HIS A 378 -6.10 1.18 -7.34
C HIS A 378 -5.76 2.44 -6.52
N CYS A 379 -4.52 2.92 -6.54
CA CYS A 379 -4.06 4.12 -5.83
C CYS A 379 -4.91 5.37 -6.10
N ALA A 380 -5.50 5.52 -7.29
CA ALA A 380 -6.32 6.68 -7.64
C ALA A 380 -7.54 6.87 -6.73
N ASP A 381 -7.98 5.82 -6.04
CA ASP A 381 -9.04 5.90 -5.04
C ASP A 381 -8.71 6.89 -3.92
N LEU A 382 -7.44 7.03 -3.57
CA LEU A 382 -7.00 7.98 -2.55
C LEU A 382 -7.42 9.42 -2.84
N ALA A 383 -7.47 9.83 -4.12
CA ALA A 383 -7.70 11.23 -4.48
C ALA A 383 -9.02 11.79 -3.95
N GLN A 384 -10.07 10.97 -3.85
CA GLN A 384 -11.36 11.39 -3.29
C GLN A 384 -11.35 11.46 -1.75
N HIS A 385 -10.41 10.78 -1.09
CA HIS A 385 -10.30 10.69 0.36
C HIS A 385 -9.38 11.74 0.99
N PHE A 386 -8.55 12.40 0.19
CA PHE A 386 -7.71 13.51 0.66
C PHE A 386 -8.56 14.78 0.91
N THR A 387 -9.23 14.84 2.05
CA THR A 387 -10.14 15.96 2.40
C THR A 387 -9.56 16.91 3.44
N GLY A 388 -8.41 16.57 4.06
CA GLY A 388 -7.78 17.36 5.11
C GLY A 388 -7.03 18.60 4.63
N THR A 389 -6.73 18.70 3.33
CA THR A 389 -6.05 19.84 2.72
C THR A 389 -6.69 20.22 1.38
N SER A 390 -6.71 21.52 1.06
CA SER A 390 -7.04 22.02 -0.28
C SER A 390 -5.85 22.00 -1.24
N HIS A 391 -4.63 22.00 -0.72
CA HIS A 391 -3.38 21.98 -1.48
C HIS A 391 -3.00 20.52 -1.80
N ARG A 392 -3.70 19.93 -2.77
CA ARG A 392 -3.54 18.54 -3.18
C ARG A 392 -3.57 18.41 -4.69
N TRP A 393 -2.57 17.75 -5.24
CA TRP A 393 -2.46 17.52 -6.70
C TRP A 393 -2.11 16.05 -6.94
N PHE A 394 -2.74 15.49 -7.93
CA PHE A 394 -2.62 14.09 -8.30
C PHE A 394 -2.27 13.95 -9.76
N THR A 395 -1.30 13.12 -10.10
CA THR A 395 -0.99 12.74 -11.47
C THR A 395 -1.17 11.24 -11.62
N PHE A 396 -1.94 10.82 -12.60
CA PHE A 396 -2.17 9.42 -12.93
C PHE A 396 -1.82 9.16 -14.39
N THR A 397 -1.20 8.02 -14.65
CA THR A 397 -0.76 7.61 -15.99
C THR A 397 -0.86 6.10 -16.16
N ASN A 398 -0.85 5.59 -17.40
CA ASN A 398 -0.49 4.21 -17.61
C ASN A 398 1.03 4.06 -17.42
N GLY A 399 1.49 2.88 -17.04
CA GLY A 399 2.93 2.64 -16.90
C GLY A 399 3.30 1.67 -15.80
N ALA A 400 4.59 1.36 -15.74
CA ALA A 400 5.21 0.58 -14.70
C ALA A 400 5.48 1.43 -13.44
N HIS A 401 5.86 0.79 -12.36
CA HIS A 401 6.10 1.39 -11.05
C HIS A 401 7.01 2.63 -11.08
N ILE A 402 8.06 2.59 -11.90
CA ILE A 402 9.03 3.70 -12.07
C ILE A 402 8.44 4.92 -12.80
N ASP A 403 7.33 4.77 -13.51
CA ASP A 403 6.77 5.85 -14.34
C ASP A 403 6.13 6.99 -13.53
N SER A 404 6.08 6.87 -12.19
CA SER A 404 5.84 8.02 -11.33
C SER A 404 6.96 9.08 -11.39
N LEU A 405 8.07 8.78 -12.05
CA LEU A 405 9.15 9.69 -12.37
C LEU A 405 9.28 9.95 -13.87
N ASP A 406 8.25 9.68 -14.69
CA ASP A 406 8.26 10.13 -16.09
C ASP A 406 8.55 11.64 -16.19
N PRO A 407 9.11 12.13 -17.30
CA PRO A 407 9.57 13.52 -17.40
C PRO A 407 8.52 14.59 -17.07
N ALA A 408 7.25 14.31 -17.41
CA ALA A 408 6.15 15.25 -17.16
C ALA A 408 5.72 15.24 -15.68
N THR A 409 5.77 14.07 -15.04
CA THR A 409 5.50 13.90 -13.60
C THR A 409 6.66 14.43 -12.77
N PHE A 410 7.92 14.18 -13.21
CA PHE A 410 9.12 14.71 -12.57
C PHE A 410 9.13 16.24 -12.49
N ASN A 411 8.82 16.94 -13.59
CA ASN A 411 8.72 18.39 -13.56
C ASN A 411 7.74 18.88 -12.50
N ARG A 412 6.55 18.26 -12.42
CA ARG A 412 5.51 18.62 -11.45
C ARG A 412 5.94 18.32 -10.01
N TRP A 413 6.63 17.18 -9.78
CA TRP A 413 7.19 16.81 -8.49
C TRP A 413 8.28 17.82 -8.05
N PHE A 414 9.17 18.19 -8.96
CA PHE A 414 10.20 19.21 -8.70
C PHE A 414 9.58 20.57 -8.38
N ASP A 415 8.66 21.06 -9.21
CA ASP A 415 7.98 22.33 -8.99
C ASP A 415 7.28 22.38 -7.64
N PHE A 416 6.61 21.29 -7.27
CA PHE A 416 5.93 21.18 -6.00
C PHE A 416 6.89 21.26 -4.81
N LEU A 417 8.01 20.57 -4.84
CA LEU A 417 9.01 20.62 -3.76
C LEU A 417 9.68 22.00 -3.67
N GLU A 418 10.00 22.61 -4.78
CA GLU A 418 10.53 23.96 -4.81
C GLU A 418 9.57 24.98 -4.19
N LEU A 419 8.29 24.88 -4.51
CA LEU A 419 7.27 25.82 -4.06
C LEU A 419 6.89 25.61 -2.59
N PHE A 420 6.70 24.38 -2.14
CA PHE A 420 6.13 24.09 -0.82
C PHE A 420 7.15 23.70 0.26
N VAL A 421 8.36 23.28 -0.12
CA VAL A 421 9.44 22.98 0.82
C VAL A 421 10.52 24.04 0.78
N ALA A 422 11.08 24.32 -0.39
CA ALA A 422 12.18 25.30 -0.53
C ALA A 422 11.69 26.76 -0.50
N ARG A 423 10.42 27.01 -0.86
CA ARG A 423 9.80 28.34 -0.97
C ARG A 423 10.55 29.28 -1.91
N ARG A 424 10.92 28.77 -3.06
CA ARG A 424 11.61 29.51 -4.12
C ARG A 424 10.98 29.22 -5.49
N ALA A 425 11.27 30.08 -6.49
CA ALA A 425 10.80 29.83 -7.85
C ALA A 425 11.47 28.57 -8.42
N PRO A 426 10.71 27.59 -8.94
CA PRO A 426 11.30 26.40 -9.55
C PRO A 426 12.22 26.77 -10.72
N ARG A 427 13.45 26.30 -10.68
CA ARG A 427 14.46 26.57 -11.72
C ARG A 427 15.37 25.37 -11.89
N LEU A 428 15.11 24.54 -12.88
CA LEU A 428 16.07 23.53 -13.28
C LEU A 428 17.28 24.18 -13.96
N THR A 429 18.45 23.93 -13.39
CA THR A 429 19.70 24.44 -13.97
C THR A 429 19.96 23.81 -15.33
N PRO A 430 20.72 24.47 -16.23
CA PRO A 430 21.14 23.85 -17.51
C PRO A 430 21.85 22.50 -17.30
N ALA A 431 22.66 22.39 -16.25
CA ALA A 431 23.35 21.14 -15.91
C ALA A 431 22.35 20.02 -15.53
N ALA A 432 21.36 20.30 -14.66
CA ALA A 432 20.32 19.36 -14.29
C ALA A 432 19.50 18.89 -15.52
N LYS A 433 19.17 19.80 -16.42
CA LYS A 433 18.48 19.45 -17.68
C LYS A 433 19.36 18.57 -18.59
N ALA A 434 20.66 18.87 -18.70
CA ALA A 434 21.59 18.11 -19.52
C ALA A 434 21.87 16.70 -18.99
N THR A 435 21.68 16.43 -17.68
CA THR A 435 21.83 15.10 -17.09
C THR A 435 20.60 14.20 -17.27
N ALA A 436 19.43 14.78 -17.55
CA ALA A 436 18.17 14.04 -17.66
C ALA A 436 18.24 12.87 -18.64
N PRO A 437 18.77 12.99 -19.88
CA PRO A 437 18.87 11.84 -20.80
C PRO A 437 19.70 10.69 -20.25
N THR A 438 20.76 10.97 -19.48
CA THR A 438 21.59 9.95 -18.85
C THR A 438 20.84 9.25 -17.72
N ILE A 439 20.12 10.00 -16.89
CA ILE A 439 19.31 9.46 -15.79
C ILE A 439 18.18 8.58 -16.35
N TYR A 440 17.44 9.05 -17.35
CA TYR A 440 16.36 8.26 -17.97
C TYR A 440 16.87 7.02 -18.69
N ARG A 441 18.03 7.09 -19.34
CA ARG A 441 18.68 5.90 -19.90
C ARG A 441 19.04 4.89 -18.81
N ALA A 442 19.61 5.34 -17.69
CA ALA A 442 19.99 4.46 -16.59
C ALA A 442 18.76 3.89 -15.85
N ALA A 443 17.76 4.72 -15.56
CA ALA A 443 16.59 4.34 -14.78
C ALA A 443 15.51 3.61 -15.60
N MET A 444 15.38 3.96 -16.88
CA MET A 444 14.27 3.47 -17.73
C MET A 444 14.73 2.84 -19.05
N GLY A 445 16.02 2.62 -19.27
CA GLY A 445 16.56 1.97 -20.45
C GLY A 445 16.34 2.73 -21.77
N VAL A 446 15.79 3.94 -21.74
CA VAL A 446 15.41 4.72 -22.93
C VAL A 446 16.37 5.89 -23.12
N PRO A 447 17.15 5.94 -24.20
CA PRO A 447 18.06 7.05 -24.47
C PRO A 447 17.32 8.27 -25.03
N GLY A 448 17.93 9.45 -24.91
CA GLY A 448 17.47 10.68 -25.55
C GLY A 448 16.24 11.33 -24.95
N ILE A 449 15.83 10.94 -23.75
CA ILE A 449 14.68 11.51 -23.07
C ILE A 449 15.07 12.83 -22.38
N ASN A 450 14.45 13.93 -22.81
CA ASN A 450 14.60 15.24 -22.22
C ASN A 450 13.41 15.62 -21.35
N LEU A 451 13.64 16.52 -20.39
CA LEU A 451 12.55 17.12 -19.63
C LEU A 451 11.75 18.06 -20.53
N PRO A 452 10.43 17.96 -20.55
CA PRO A 452 9.59 18.86 -21.36
C PRO A 452 9.62 20.29 -20.78
N PHE A 453 9.24 21.27 -21.59
CA PHE A 453 9.01 22.62 -21.10
C PHE A 453 7.93 22.62 -20.03
N ASP A 454 8.17 23.34 -18.93
CA ASP A 454 7.15 23.54 -17.89
C ASP A 454 6.87 25.03 -17.69
N PRO A 455 5.58 25.46 -17.80
CA PRO A 455 5.18 26.84 -17.66
C PRO A 455 5.32 27.40 -16.24
N ILE A 456 5.36 26.52 -15.20
CA ILE A 456 5.60 26.94 -13.80
C ILE A 456 7.04 27.40 -13.64
N GLN A 457 8.00 26.66 -14.24
CA GLN A 457 9.42 26.99 -14.22
C GLN A 457 9.75 28.27 -15.02
N ALA A 458 8.87 28.67 -15.94
CA ALA A 458 9.01 29.88 -16.73
C ALA A 458 8.52 31.16 -16.00
N GLN A 459 7.89 31.03 -14.82
CA GLN A 459 7.36 32.19 -14.08
C GLN A 459 8.47 33.09 -13.54
N PRO A 460 8.28 34.42 -13.50
CA PRO A 460 9.37 35.37 -13.16
C PRO A 460 9.78 35.33 -11.68
N SER A 461 8.89 34.94 -10.78
CA SER A 461 9.12 34.96 -9.32
C SER A 461 8.47 33.80 -8.61
N TYR A 462 8.85 33.57 -7.34
CA TYR A 462 8.23 32.62 -6.46
C TYR A 462 6.69 32.82 -6.37
N GLY A 463 6.25 34.06 -6.08
CA GLY A 463 4.82 34.35 -5.95
C GLY A 463 4.04 34.08 -7.24
N ALA A 464 4.62 34.40 -8.42
CA ALA A 464 4.00 34.11 -9.71
C ALA A 464 3.95 32.59 -9.98
N ALA A 465 5.01 31.87 -9.67
CA ALA A 465 5.08 30.43 -9.83
C ALA A 465 4.09 29.69 -8.89
N LEU A 466 4.03 30.09 -7.61
CA LEU A 466 3.09 29.55 -6.63
C LEU A 466 1.64 29.79 -7.09
N ALA A 467 1.30 31.03 -7.45
CA ALA A 467 -0.04 31.34 -7.94
C ALA A 467 -0.39 30.59 -9.23
N ALA A 468 0.57 30.38 -10.12
CA ALA A 468 0.38 29.58 -11.33
C ALA A 468 0.14 28.09 -11.00
N PHE A 469 0.90 27.53 -10.04
CA PHE A 469 0.75 26.16 -9.59
C PHE A 469 -0.60 25.93 -8.89
N GLU A 470 -1.00 26.83 -8.00
CA GLU A 470 -2.27 26.74 -7.26
C GLU A 470 -3.50 26.84 -8.17
N ARG A 471 -3.39 27.45 -9.36
CA ARG A 471 -4.45 27.45 -10.39
C ARG A 471 -4.56 26.15 -11.18
N LEU A 472 -3.59 25.24 -11.06
CA LEU A 472 -3.67 23.94 -11.72
C LEU A 472 -4.86 23.14 -11.18
N ARG A 473 -5.56 22.46 -12.09
CA ARG A 473 -6.60 21.53 -11.68
C ARG A 473 -5.96 20.37 -10.90
N PRO A 474 -6.56 19.95 -9.79
CA PRO A 474 -5.91 19.00 -8.87
C PRO A 474 -5.71 17.59 -9.43
N VAL A 475 -6.45 17.17 -10.43
CA VAL A 475 -6.31 15.82 -11.01
C VAL A 475 -5.81 15.94 -12.44
N ARG A 476 -4.60 15.46 -12.69
CA ARG A 476 -3.96 15.40 -13.99
C ARG A 476 -3.88 13.96 -14.46
N ILE A 477 -4.31 13.68 -15.67
CA ILE A 477 -4.22 12.37 -16.29
C ILE A 477 -3.35 12.47 -17.53
N LEU A 478 -2.28 11.69 -17.54
CA LEU A 478 -1.39 11.52 -18.67
C LEU A 478 -1.83 10.27 -19.42
N PHE A 479 -2.23 10.44 -20.67
CA PHE A 479 -2.71 9.36 -21.53
C PHE A 479 -1.60 8.90 -22.47
N ASP A 480 -1.68 7.63 -22.84
CA ASP A 480 -0.80 7.01 -23.81
C ASP A 480 0.70 7.20 -23.47
N ASN A 481 1.04 7.07 -22.18
CA ASN A 481 2.45 7.10 -21.78
C ASN A 481 3.20 5.97 -22.50
N GLY A 482 4.23 6.34 -23.22
CA GLY A 482 4.94 5.47 -24.16
C GLY A 482 4.82 5.89 -25.62
N ALA A 483 3.83 6.73 -25.96
CA ALA A 483 3.53 7.10 -27.34
C ALA A 483 3.70 8.61 -27.64
N GLY A 484 4.23 9.40 -26.72
CA GLY A 484 4.42 10.84 -26.89
C GLY A 484 5.68 11.24 -27.63
N SER A 485 6.47 10.29 -28.12
CA SER A 485 7.68 10.55 -28.90
C SER A 485 7.78 9.60 -30.10
N SER A 486 8.76 9.82 -30.97
CA SER A 486 9.06 8.91 -32.07
C SER A 486 9.63 7.55 -31.65
N THR A 487 10.10 7.45 -30.39
CA THR A 487 10.59 6.19 -29.81
C THR A 487 9.44 5.54 -29.04
N PRO A 488 8.92 4.40 -29.48
CA PRO A 488 7.90 3.65 -28.76
C PRO A 488 8.40 3.26 -27.37
N LEU A 489 7.51 3.22 -26.38
CA LEU A 489 7.82 2.93 -24.97
C LEU A 489 8.69 3.99 -24.28
N ALA A 490 9.03 5.11 -24.91
CA ALA A 490 9.63 6.24 -24.20
C ALA A 490 8.65 6.78 -23.15
N PRO A 491 9.09 7.11 -21.93
CA PRO A 491 8.19 7.57 -20.86
C PRO A 491 7.67 8.99 -21.09
N VAL A 492 7.00 9.17 -22.21
CA VAL A 492 6.42 10.46 -22.66
C VAL A 492 4.95 10.22 -23.01
N PRO A 493 4.02 10.92 -22.34
CA PRO A 493 2.60 10.77 -22.60
C PRO A 493 2.24 11.36 -23.97
N GLY A 494 1.29 10.71 -24.66
CA GLY A 494 0.77 11.20 -25.92
C GLY A 494 -0.02 12.51 -25.77
N PHE A 495 -0.77 12.64 -24.69
CA PHE A 495 -1.51 13.86 -24.33
C PHE A 495 -1.89 13.84 -22.84
N GLU A 496 -2.37 14.97 -22.33
CA GLU A 496 -2.87 15.08 -20.96
C GLU A 496 -4.22 15.77 -20.87
N ARG A 497 -4.93 15.50 -19.78
CA ARG A 497 -6.16 16.20 -19.37
C ARG A 497 -6.17 16.41 -17.87
N SER A 498 -6.72 17.55 -17.46
CA SER A 498 -6.80 17.92 -16.04
C SER A 498 -8.26 18.18 -15.63
N PHE A 499 -8.60 17.73 -14.42
CA PHE A 499 -9.95 17.77 -13.88
C PHE A 499 -9.97 18.39 -12.48
N SER A 500 -11.12 18.91 -12.08
CA SER A 500 -11.28 19.58 -10.77
C SER A 500 -11.33 18.63 -9.57
N ARG A 501 -11.60 17.35 -9.78
CA ARG A 501 -11.67 16.32 -8.75
C ARG A 501 -11.65 14.91 -9.33
N PHE A 502 -11.46 13.92 -8.46
CA PHE A 502 -11.67 12.50 -8.76
C PHE A 502 -12.79 11.94 -7.83
N PRO A 503 -13.73 11.09 -8.29
CA PRO A 503 -13.94 10.72 -9.72
C PRO A 503 -14.17 11.95 -10.61
N VAL A 504 -13.71 11.87 -11.85
CA VAL A 504 -13.68 13.04 -12.73
C VAL A 504 -15.09 13.51 -13.09
N PRO A 505 -15.34 14.83 -13.18
CA PRO A 505 -16.65 15.36 -13.58
C PRO A 505 -17.04 14.88 -14.98
N GLY A 506 -18.34 14.66 -15.18
CA GLY A 506 -18.87 14.18 -16.46
C GLY A 506 -18.77 12.67 -16.68
N THR A 507 -18.30 11.93 -15.68
CA THR A 507 -18.27 10.46 -15.71
C THR A 507 -19.70 9.91 -15.78
N GLN A 508 -19.93 9.03 -16.76
CA GLN A 508 -21.18 8.29 -16.94
C GLN A 508 -20.92 6.78 -16.86
N ALA A 509 -21.75 6.08 -16.10
CA ALA A 509 -21.71 4.62 -16.05
C ALA A 509 -22.34 4.04 -17.33
N ARG A 510 -21.50 3.68 -18.30
CA ARG A 510 -21.96 3.05 -19.53
C ARG A 510 -21.94 1.53 -19.42
N SER A 511 -23.02 0.89 -19.84
CA SER A 511 -23.15 -0.56 -19.78
C SER A 511 -23.11 -1.18 -21.18
N TRP A 512 -22.40 -2.32 -21.28
CA TRP A 512 -22.43 -3.21 -22.43
C TRP A 512 -22.82 -4.62 -21.96
N TYR A 513 -23.90 -5.16 -22.53
CA TYR A 513 -24.47 -6.42 -22.11
C TYR A 513 -23.82 -7.59 -22.87
N LEU A 514 -23.49 -8.65 -22.12
CA LEU A 514 -23.04 -9.90 -22.70
C LEU A 514 -24.16 -10.49 -23.57
N ALA A 515 -23.81 -10.97 -24.75
CA ALA A 515 -24.74 -11.51 -25.72
C ALA A 515 -24.15 -12.72 -26.46
N GLY A 516 -25.02 -13.49 -27.14
CA GLY A 516 -24.61 -14.65 -27.90
C GLY A 516 -23.53 -14.34 -28.94
N GLY A 517 -22.73 -15.34 -29.28
CA GLY A 517 -21.62 -15.20 -30.22
C GLY A 517 -20.44 -14.39 -29.69
N GLY A 518 -20.34 -14.20 -28.35
CA GLY A 518 -19.28 -13.42 -27.73
C GLY A 518 -19.41 -11.92 -27.98
N ALA A 519 -20.61 -11.39 -28.13
CA ALA A 519 -20.84 -9.97 -28.35
C ALA A 519 -21.05 -9.21 -27.03
N LEU A 520 -20.58 -7.95 -27.01
CA LEU A 520 -20.96 -6.91 -26.04
C LEU A 520 -21.92 -5.94 -26.74
N SER A 521 -23.18 -5.92 -26.34
CA SER A 521 -24.24 -5.12 -26.96
C SER A 521 -24.75 -3.98 -26.06
N ALA A 522 -25.32 -2.94 -26.69
CA ALA A 522 -25.89 -1.81 -25.96
C ALA A 522 -27.14 -2.21 -25.15
N THR A 523 -27.82 -3.28 -25.52
CA THR A 523 -29.05 -3.77 -24.87
C THR A 523 -28.94 -5.24 -24.49
N ALA A 524 -29.62 -5.61 -23.40
CA ALA A 524 -29.66 -7.01 -22.96
C ALA A 524 -30.42 -7.89 -23.97
N PRO A 525 -29.90 -9.09 -24.29
CA PRO A 525 -30.57 -10.02 -25.20
C PRO A 525 -31.94 -10.43 -24.69
N ARG A 526 -32.93 -10.52 -25.60
CA ARG A 526 -34.28 -10.97 -25.24
C ARG A 526 -34.31 -12.45 -24.87
N LYS A 527 -33.60 -13.29 -25.63
CA LYS A 527 -33.51 -14.74 -25.41
C LYS A 527 -32.39 -15.07 -24.42
N LEU A 528 -32.64 -16.06 -23.60
CA LEU A 528 -31.62 -16.60 -22.70
C LEU A 528 -30.54 -17.30 -23.53
N GLY A 529 -29.32 -16.81 -23.41
CA GLY A 529 -28.11 -17.46 -23.88
C GLY A 529 -27.18 -17.81 -22.71
N ARG A 530 -26.31 -18.75 -22.96
CA ARG A 530 -25.33 -19.22 -21.97
C ARG A 530 -24.03 -19.55 -22.66
N ASP A 531 -22.93 -19.06 -22.06
CA ASP A 531 -21.57 -19.45 -22.44
C ASP A 531 -20.90 -20.16 -21.29
N ALA A 532 -19.99 -21.09 -21.59
CA ALA A 532 -19.33 -21.92 -20.59
C ALA A 532 -17.82 -21.95 -20.77
N PHE A 533 -17.12 -22.05 -19.65
CA PHE A 533 -15.70 -22.40 -19.64
C PHE A 533 -15.37 -23.37 -18.50
N THR A 534 -14.28 -24.10 -18.68
CA THR A 534 -13.70 -24.93 -17.62
C THR A 534 -12.70 -24.09 -16.85
N TRP A 535 -12.96 -23.90 -15.58
CA TRP A 535 -12.10 -23.16 -14.67
C TRP A 535 -10.76 -23.87 -14.51
N ASN A 536 -9.67 -23.23 -14.91
CA ASN A 536 -8.32 -23.75 -14.81
C ASN A 536 -7.31 -22.60 -14.68
N PRO A 537 -6.71 -22.39 -13.50
CA PRO A 537 -5.74 -21.32 -13.29
C PRO A 537 -4.39 -21.56 -13.98
N HIS A 538 -4.15 -22.77 -14.48
CA HIS A 538 -2.92 -23.16 -15.20
C HIS A 538 -3.15 -23.34 -16.70
N ALA A 539 -4.23 -22.79 -17.24
CA ALA A 539 -4.57 -22.95 -18.66
C ALA A 539 -3.55 -22.28 -19.60
N ARG A 540 -2.86 -21.28 -19.12
CA ARG A 540 -1.78 -20.58 -19.83
C ARG A 540 -0.71 -20.12 -18.83
N PRO A 541 0.53 -19.81 -19.28
CA PRO A 541 1.52 -19.20 -18.41
C PRO A 541 1.04 -17.80 -17.93
N PRO A 542 1.47 -17.34 -16.75
CA PRO A 542 1.29 -15.96 -16.34
C PRO A 542 2.05 -15.03 -17.30
N THR A 543 1.57 -13.79 -17.39
CA THR A 543 2.30 -12.75 -18.11
C THR A 543 3.53 -12.37 -17.29
N ASP A 544 4.66 -12.36 -17.91
CA ASP A 544 5.94 -12.06 -17.29
C ASP A 544 6.69 -11.04 -18.14
N PHE A 545 7.75 -10.48 -17.58
CA PHE A 545 8.70 -9.64 -18.32
C PHE A 545 9.81 -10.50 -18.89
N THR A 546 10.24 -10.19 -20.10
CA THR A 546 11.56 -10.59 -20.58
C THR A 546 12.53 -9.42 -20.39
N GLY A 547 13.74 -9.71 -19.99
CA GLY A 547 14.72 -8.73 -19.56
C GLY A 547 14.92 -8.79 -18.06
N ASP A 548 15.97 -8.17 -17.59
CA ASP A 548 16.39 -8.27 -16.20
C ASP A 548 15.52 -7.44 -15.26
N THR A 549 14.27 -7.80 -15.14
CA THR A 549 13.35 -7.23 -14.15
C THR A 549 13.45 -7.94 -12.79
N ALA A 550 14.10 -9.11 -12.75
CA ALA A 550 14.10 -9.97 -11.57
C ALA A 550 15.39 -9.89 -10.75
N SER A 551 16.45 -9.26 -11.23
CA SER A 551 17.75 -9.24 -10.54
C SER A 551 17.81 -8.35 -9.30
N GLY A 552 16.70 -7.85 -8.84
CA GLY A 552 16.54 -7.16 -7.56
C GLY A 552 17.14 -5.75 -7.49
N THR A 553 18.20 -5.47 -8.19
CA THR A 553 18.82 -4.14 -8.23
C THR A 553 18.42 -3.34 -9.46
N ASN A 554 18.11 -4.00 -10.56
CA ASN A 554 17.79 -3.35 -11.83
C ASN A 554 16.46 -3.80 -12.42
N GLY A 555 15.91 -4.90 -11.94
CA GLY A 555 14.81 -5.57 -12.57
C GLY A 555 13.53 -4.77 -12.64
N LEU A 556 13.10 -4.21 -11.55
CA LEU A 556 11.86 -3.43 -11.45
C LEU A 556 11.94 -2.05 -12.11
N TRP A 557 13.14 -1.64 -12.47
CA TRP A 557 13.44 -0.33 -13.02
C TRP A 557 13.79 -0.39 -14.51
N THR A 558 13.87 -1.59 -15.08
CA THR A 558 14.17 -1.75 -16.51
C THR A 558 12.94 -1.39 -17.34
N ALA A 559 13.08 -0.41 -18.14
CA ALA A 559 12.02 0.38 -18.67
C ALA A 559 11.34 -0.12 -19.93
N ASN A 560 11.84 -1.13 -20.57
CA ASN A 560 11.24 -1.71 -21.78
C ASN A 560 11.01 -3.21 -21.62
N PRO A 561 10.14 -3.62 -20.72
CA PRO A 561 9.84 -5.03 -20.57
C PRO A 561 9.16 -5.53 -21.85
N ILE A 562 9.63 -6.65 -22.37
CA ILE A 562 8.92 -7.38 -23.41
C ILE A 562 7.98 -8.34 -22.71
N TYR A 563 6.67 -8.12 -22.87
CA TYR A 563 5.65 -8.93 -22.25
C TYR A 563 5.35 -10.17 -23.08
N ASN A 564 5.23 -11.34 -22.43
CA ASN A 564 4.79 -12.60 -23.03
C ASN A 564 3.27 -12.81 -22.86
N TRP A 565 2.47 -11.79 -23.06
CA TRP A 565 1.02 -11.85 -22.87
C TRP A 565 0.33 -12.79 -23.86
N VAL A 566 -0.06 -13.98 -23.38
CA VAL A 566 -0.61 -15.07 -24.19
C VAL A 566 -2.13 -15.13 -24.04
N GLN A 567 -2.83 -15.43 -25.14
CA GLN A 567 -4.29 -15.64 -25.13
C GLN A 567 -4.65 -16.95 -24.43
N ASN A 568 -5.77 -16.96 -23.71
CA ASN A 568 -6.32 -18.16 -23.11
C ASN A 568 -6.63 -19.24 -24.18
N PRO A 569 -6.38 -20.52 -23.92
CA PRO A 569 -6.79 -21.61 -24.79
C PRO A 569 -8.32 -21.69 -24.90
N PRO A 570 -8.87 -22.19 -26.04
CA PRO A 570 -10.29 -22.41 -26.18
C PRO A 570 -10.90 -23.23 -25.05
N GLY A 571 -12.03 -22.78 -24.50
CA GLY A 571 -12.74 -23.45 -23.42
C GLY A 571 -12.19 -23.23 -22.01
N SER A 572 -11.08 -22.49 -21.81
CA SER A 572 -10.58 -22.09 -20.49
C SER A 572 -11.01 -20.67 -20.09
N ALA A 573 -11.72 -19.99 -20.93
CA ALA A 573 -12.25 -18.64 -20.74
C ALA A 573 -13.51 -18.43 -21.56
N VAL A 574 -14.22 -17.33 -21.31
CA VAL A 574 -15.18 -16.74 -22.23
C VAL A 574 -14.78 -15.29 -22.53
N SER A 575 -15.05 -14.85 -23.74
CA SER A 575 -14.66 -13.53 -24.19
C SER A 575 -15.80 -12.83 -24.93
N TYR A 576 -15.94 -11.54 -24.71
CA TYR A 576 -16.99 -10.72 -25.33
C TYR A 576 -16.39 -9.44 -25.88
N LEU A 577 -16.88 -9.01 -27.04
CA LEU A 577 -16.32 -7.95 -27.85
C LEU A 577 -17.42 -6.99 -28.31
N THR A 578 -17.21 -5.68 -28.21
CA THR A 578 -18.14 -4.68 -28.78
C THR A 578 -18.08 -4.67 -30.31
N SER A 579 -19.09 -4.09 -30.95
CA SER A 579 -18.92 -3.55 -32.29
C SER A 579 -17.84 -2.46 -32.30
N PRO A 580 -17.27 -2.12 -33.46
CA PRO A 580 -16.35 -0.98 -33.57
C PRO A 580 -16.96 0.28 -32.95
N LEU A 581 -16.18 0.99 -32.15
CA LEU A 581 -16.58 2.25 -31.54
C LEU A 581 -16.75 3.32 -32.62
N HIS A 582 -17.87 4.05 -32.61
CA HIS A 582 -18.18 5.08 -33.59
C HIS A 582 -17.44 6.41 -33.32
N ALA A 583 -16.80 6.55 -32.17
CA ALA A 583 -15.99 7.70 -31.76
C ALA A 583 -14.97 7.30 -30.73
N ASP A 584 -13.94 8.12 -30.55
CA ASP A 584 -13.01 8.00 -29.46
C ASP A 584 -13.79 7.96 -28.14
N THR A 585 -13.46 6.97 -27.29
CA THR A 585 -14.15 6.74 -26.03
C THR A 585 -13.12 6.74 -24.89
N THR A 586 -13.19 7.74 -24.05
CA THR A 586 -12.28 7.85 -22.88
C THR A 586 -12.94 7.28 -21.66
N VAL A 587 -12.23 6.37 -21.00
CA VAL A 587 -12.61 5.74 -19.72
C VAL A 587 -11.63 6.20 -18.64
N ILE A 588 -12.15 6.72 -17.53
CA ILE A 588 -11.32 7.21 -16.41
C ILE A 588 -11.96 6.76 -15.09
N GLY A 589 -11.32 5.84 -14.40
CA GLY A 589 -11.77 5.33 -13.10
C GLY A 589 -11.91 3.82 -13.07
N GLY A 590 -12.49 3.31 -11.99
CA GLY A 590 -12.81 1.90 -11.84
C GLY A 590 -14.07 1.51 -12.60
N GLY A 591 -14.24 0.23 -12.82
CA GLY A 591 -15.42 -0.34 -13.48
C GLY A 591 -15.87 -1.61 -12.78
N ALA A 592 -16.83 -2.31 -13.39
CA ALA A 592 -17.33 -3.57 -12.86
C ALA A 592 -17.82 -4.52 -13.96
N LEU A 593 -17.58 -5.81 -13.78
CA LEU A 593 -18.37 -6.85 -14.42
C LEU A 593 -19.51 -7.26 -13.49
N GLN A 594 -20.74 -7.00 -13.85
CA GLN A 594 -21.91 -7.65 -13.24
C GLN A 594 -22.24 -8.89 -14.03
N ALA A 595 -22.18 -10.08 -13.42
CA ALA A 595 -22.45 -11.32 -14.12
C ALA A 595 -23.40 -12.24 -13.37
N TRP A 596 -24.29 -12.91 -14.08
CA TRP A 596 -25.07 -14.03 -13.62
C TRP A 596 -24.31 -15.32 -13.95
N LEU A 597 -23.84 -16.01 -12.93
CA LEU A 597 -23.08 -17.23 -13.11
C LEU A 597 -23.69 -18.41 -12.36
N ARG A 598 -23.37 -19.61 -12.84
CA ARG A 598 -23.62 -20.88 -12.19
C ARG A 598 -22.36 -21.73 -12.28
N SER A 599 -21.92 -22.31 -11.19
CA SER A 599 -20.73 -23.14 -11.16
C SER A 599 -21.04 -24.52 -10.61
N SER A 600 -20.30 -25.53 -11.07
CA SER A 600 -20.31 -26.85 -10.48
C SER A 600 -19.57 -26.93 -9.13
N ALA A 601 -18.71 -25.95 -8.84
CA ALA A 601 -18.00 -25.82 -7.57
C ALA A 601 -18.71 -24.82 -6.64
N ALA A 602 -18.54 -25.02 -5.34
CA ALA A 602 -19.09 -24.13 -4.31
C ALA A 602 -18.43 -22.74 -4.27
N SER A 603 -17.24 -22.60 -4.80
CA SER A 603 -16.55 -21.32 -5.04
C SER A 603 -15.60 -21.48 -6.20
N VAL A 604 -15.46 -20.42 -6.99
CA VAL A 604 -14.43 -20.26 -8.03
C VAL A 604 -13.88 -18.85 -7.93
N ASP A 605 -12.62 -18.71 -8.28
CA ASP A 605 -11.99 -17.42 -8.38
C ASP A 605 -12.08 -16.93 -9.81
N LEU A 606 -12.48 -15.68 -10.01
CA LEU A 606 -12.63 -15.06 -11.31
C LEU A 606 -11.59 -13.98 -11.52
N GLN A 607 -11.07 -13.89 -12.73
CA GLN A 607 -10.37 -12.75 -13.26
C GLN A 607 -11.15 -12.23 -14.46
N VAL A 608 -11.26 -10.91 -14.56
CA VAL A 608 -11.79 -10.19 -15.72
C VAL A 608 -10.67 -9.33 -16.26
N THR A 609 -10.35 -9.49 -17.54
CA THR A 609 -9.35 -8.66 -18.21
C THR A 609 -10.05 -7.83 -19.27
N ILE A 610 -9.80 -6.51 -19.26
CA ILE A 610 -10.20 -5.58 -20.30
C ILE A 610 -9.04 -5.40 -21.27
N SER A 611 -9.33 -5.40 -22.55
CA SER A 611 -8.38 -5.09 -23.61
C SER A 611 -9.03 -4.26 -24.72
N GLU A 612 -8.21 -3.50 -25.44
CA GLU A 612 -8.58 -2.81 -26.66
C GLU A 612 -8.20 -3.67 -27.86
N VAL A 613 -9.20 -4.12 -28.64
CA VAL A 613 -8.97 -4.70 -29.96
C VAL A 613 -8.97 -3.56 -30.96
N ARG A 614 -7.83 -3.33 -31.57
CA ARG A 614 -7.46 -2.15 -32.33
C ARG A 614 -7.79 -2.32 -33.81
N PRO A 615 -8.06 -1.23 -34.56
CA PRO A 615 -8.33 -1.32 -35.99
C PRO A 615 -7.13 -1.80 -36.84
N ASP A 616 -5.90 -1.72 -36.29
CA ASP A 616 -4.69 -2.24 -36.94
C ASP A 616 -4.51 -3.77 -36.78
N GLY A 617 -5.47 -4.46 -36.16
CA GLY A 617 -5.45 -5.89 -35.96
C GLY A 617 -4.62 -6.36 -34.77
N ASN A 618 -4.25 -5.47 -33.89
CA ASN A 618 -3.58 -5.76 -32.62
C ASN A 618 -4.54 -5.70 -31.45
N GLU A 619 -4.11 -6.16 -30.28
CA GLU A 619 -4.84 -6.12 -29.02
C GLU A 619 -3.92 -5.62 -27.92
N THR A 620 -4.35 -4.57 -27.22
CA THR A 620 -3.62 -3.96 -26.09
C THR A 620 -4.33 -4.31 -24.79
N TYR A 621 -3.60 -4.78 -23.79
CA TYR A 621 -4.07 -4.90 -22.40
C TYR A 621 -4.43 -3.51 -21.86
N VAL A 622 -5.49 -3.42 -21.09
CA VAL A 622 -5.89 -2.17 -20.42
C VAL A 622 -5.92 -2.36 -18.91
N GLN A 623 -6.77 -3.28 -18.41
CA GLN A 623 -6.91 -3.44 -16.97
C GLN A 623 -7.47 -4.83 -16.60
N SER A 624 -7.35 -5.19 -15.32
CA SER A 624 -7.91 -6.41 -14.75
C SER A 624 -8.70 -6.15 -13.47
N GLY A 625 -9.47 -7.16 -13.08
CA GLY A 625 -10.16 -7.20 -11.81
C GLY A 625 -10.42 -8.65 -11.36
N TRP A 626 -10.63 -8.84 -10.06
CA TRP A 626 -10.67 -10.17 -9.45
C TRP A 626 -11.81 -10.30 -8.45
N LEU A 627 -12.32 -11.53 -8.30
CA LEU A 627 -13.28 -11.84 -7.24
C LEU A 627 -13.27 -13.35 -6.92
N ARG A 628 -13.14 -13.68 -5.65
CA ARG A 628 -13.52 -15.00 -5.12
C ARG A 628 -15.03 -15.05 -4.96
N THR A 629 -15.72 -15.96 -5.66
CA THR A 629 -17.17 -15.94 -5.70
C THR A 629 -17.85 -16.23 -4.38
N SER A 630 -17.17 -16.89 -3.43
CA SER A 630 -17.68 -17.02 -2.05
C SER A 630 -17.66 -15.68 -1.28
N GLU A 631 -16.88 -14.71 -1.70
CA GLU A 631 -16.73 -13.40 -1.07
C GLU A 631 -17.45 -12.27 -1.86
N ARG A 632 -18.48 -12.63 -2.63
CA ARG A 632 -19.23 -11.74 -3.54
C ARG A 632 -20.11 -10.71 -2.85
N LYS A 633 -20.35 -10.83 -1.53
CA LYS A 633 -21.19 -9.86 -0.83
C LYS A 633 -20.48 -8.52 -0.78
N LEU A 634 -21.18 -7.48 -1.24
CA LEU A 634 -20.65 -6.12 -1.26
C LEU A 634 -20.88 -5.39 0.07
N ASP A 635 -19.99 -4.48 0.41
CA ASP A 635 -20.23 -3.49 1.43
C ASP A 635 -21.16 -2.42 0.86
N PRO A 636 -22.41 -2.26 1.37
CA PRO A 636 -23.39 -1.34 0.80
C PRO A 636 -23.06 0.13 1.04
N ARG A 637 -22.18 0.45 2.00
CA ARG A 637 -21.80 1.83 2.34
C ARG A 637 -20.69 2.35 1.44
N GLN A 638 -19.84 1.46 0.95
CA GLN A 638 -18.67 1.82 0.13
C GLN A 638 -18.91 1.56 -1.35
N SER A 639 -19.82 0.63 -1.68
CA SER A 639 -20.04 0.22 -3.06
C SER A 639 -20.86 1.22 -3.87
N THR A 640 -20.42 1.45 -5.10
CA THR A 640 -21.17 2.14 -6.14
C THR A 640 -21.38 1.23 -7.35
N LEU A 641 -22.05 1.72 -8.37
CA LEU A 641 -22.22 0.98 -9.63
C LEU A 641 -20.88 0.77 -10.34
N LEU A 642 -19.99 1.77 -10.28
CA LEU A 642 -18.67 1.78 -10.94
C LEU A 642 -17.54 1.25 -10.05
N ALA A 643 -17.74 1.23 -8.74
CA ALA A 643 -16.76 0.76 -7.78
C ALA A 643 -17.45 -0.17 -6.76
N PRO A 644 -17.77 -1.43 -7.12
CA PRO A 644 -18.27 -2.39 -6.15
C PRO A 644 -17.13 -2.80 -5.20
N VAL A 645 -17.38 -2.74 -3.90
CA VAL A 645 -16.43 -3.10 -2.85
C VAL A 645 -16.89 -4.37 -2.16
N PRO A 646 -16.25 -5.53 -2.41
CA PRO A 646 -16.53 -6.74 -1.63
C PRO A 646 -16.25 -6.50 -0.15
N SER A 647 -17.14 -6.97 0.72
CA SER A 647 -16.99 -6.75 2.17
C SER A 647 -15.78 -7.46 2.76
N LEU A 648 -15.35 -8.54 2.14
CA LEU A 648 -14.26 -9.43 2.56
C LEU A 648 -14.36 -9.87 4.03
N ARG A 649 -15.54 -9.78 4.64
CA ARG A 649 -15.76 -10.22 6.03
C ARG A 649 -16.04 -11.72 6.08
N ARG A 650 -15.48 -12.39 7.07
CA ARG A 650 -15.71 -13.84 7.27
C ARG A 650 -17.20 -14.19 7.37
N ALA A 651 -17.98 -13.36 8.05
CA ALA A 651 -19.43 -13.57 8.22
C ALA A 651 -20.24 -13.42 6.92
N ASP A 652 -19.66 -12.77 5.90
CA ASP A 652 -20.31 -12.51 4.61
C ASP A 652 -19.89 -13.53 3.54
N ALA A 653 -18.87 -14.33 3.83
CA ALA A 653 -18.43 -15.38 2.94
C ALA A 653 -19.47 -16.51 2.88
N ALA A 654 -19.91 -16.84 1.66
CA ALA A 654 -20.92 -17.87 1.45
C ALA A 654 -20.66 -18.63 0.14
N PRO A 655 -20.81 -19.97 0.13
CA PRO A 655 -20.67 -20.75 -1.08
C PRO A 655 -21.68 -20.32 -2.15
N LEU A 656 -21.37 -20.63 -3.40
CA LEU A 656 -22.34 -20.52 -4.49
C LEU A 656 -23.44 -21.56 -4.28
N PRO A 657 -24.73 -21.19 -4.38
CA PRO A 657 -25.82 -22.16 -4.28
C PRO A 657 -25.75 -23.16 -5.44
N LYS A 658 -25.74 -24.45 -5.10
CA LYS A 658 -25.60 -25.54 -6.06
C LYS A 658 -26.70 -25.46 -7.15
N GLY A 659 -26.28 -25.47 -8.40
CA GLY A 659 -27.19 -25.49 -9.56
C GLY A 659 -28.01 -24.22 -9.80
N ARG A 660 -27.83 -23.16 -8.98
CA ARG A 660 -28.62 -21.92 -9.08
C ARG A 660 -27.78 -20.79 -9.70
N TRP A 661 -28.44 -19.97 -10.51
CA TRP A 661 -27.86 -18.74 -11.01
C TRP A 661 -27.66 -17.74 -9.87
N THR A 662 -26.47 -17.18 -9.79
CA THR A 662 -26.06 -16.23 -8.76
C THR A 662 -25.46 -14.99 -9.42
N GLN A 663 -25.91 -13.83 -9.02
CA GLN A 663 -25.31 -12.58 -9.47
C GLN A 663 -24.03 -12.31 -8.67
N VAL A 664 -22.97 -11.95 -9.38
CA VAL A 664 -21.71 -11.45 -8.83
C VAL A 664 -21.36 -10.11 -9.45
N ARG A 665 -20.59 -9.28 -8.73
CA ARG A 665 -19.96 -8.08 -9.25
C ARG A 665 -18.47 -8.18 -9.01
N VAL A 666 -17.70 -8.23 -10.09
CA VAL A 666 -16.24 -8.24 -10.05
C VAL A 666 -15.78 -6.79 -10.16
N PRO A 667 -15.11 -6.22 -9.14
CA PRO A 667 -14.51 -4.90 -9.27
C PRO A 667 -13.37 -4.95 -10.28
N LEU A 668 -13.25 -3.92 -11.08
CA LEU A 668 -12.12 -3.69 -11.99
C LEU A 668 -11.24 -2.61 -11.38
N TYR A 669 -9.93 -2.75 -11.50
CA TYR A 669 -9.02 -1.69 -11.10
C TYR A 669 -9.20 -0.46 -11.98
N TYR A 670 -8.64 0.66 -11.57
CA TYR A 670 -8.80 1.93 -12.24
C TYR A 670 -8.01 1.96 -13.55
N GLU A 671 -8.58 2.61 -14.55
CA GLU A 671 -7.95 2.87 -15.84
C GLU A 671 -8.08 4.36 -16.21
N GLY A 672 -7.15 4.82 -17.04
CA GLY A 672 -7.23 6.11 -17.74
C GLY A 672 -6.85 5.86 -19.19
N HIS A 673 -7.78 5.30 -19.97
CA HIS A 673 -7.51 4.80 -21.32
C HIS A 673 -8.41 5.48 -22.35
N ALA A 674 -7.85 5.78 -23.51
CA ALA A 674 -8.55 6.39 -24.64
C ALA A 674 -8.69 5.37 -25.78
N TYR A 675 -9.82 4.68 -25.82
CA TYR A 675 -10.17 3.80 -26.95
C TYR A 675 -10.42 4.63 -28.20
N ARG A 676 -9.72 4.33 -29.30
CA ARG A 676 -9.84 5.10 -30.54
C ARG A 676 -11.07 4.70 -31.34
N HIS A 677 -11.54 5.62 -32.21
CA HIS A 677 -12.55 5.30 -33.24
C HIS A 677 -12.16 4.02 -33.99
N GLY A 678 -13.11 3.14 -34.22
CA GLY A 678 -12.89 1.85 -34.86
C GLY A 678 -12.32 0.74 -33.95
N SER A 679 -11.78 1.07 -32.78
CA SER A 679 -11.40 0.07 -31.78
C SER A 679 -12.63 -0.61 -31.18
N ARG A 680 -12.41 -1.76 -30.54
CA ARG A 680 -13.45 -2.51 -29.83
C ARG A 680 -12.99 -2.81 -28.40
N ILE A 681 -13.90 -2.68 -27.45
CA ILE A 681 -13.67 -3.08 -26.07
C ILE A 681 -13.88 -4.60 -25.98
N ARG A 682 -12.90 -5.30 -25.48
CA ARG A 682 -12.97 -6.74 -25.21
C ARG A 682 -12.90 -6.99 -23.72
N ILE A 683 -13.70 -7.93 -23.22
CA ILE A 683 -13.49 -8.53 -21.91
C ILE A 683 -13.22 -10.03 -22.06
N THR A 684 -12.34 -10.55 -21.22
CA THR A 684 -12.08 -11.99 -21.07
C THR A 684 -12.31 -12.37 -19.62
N ILE A 685 -13.14 -13.38 -19.37
CA ILE A 685 -13.48 -13.89 -18.04
C ILE A 685 -12.89 -15.29 -17.92
N THR A 686 -12.03 -15.49 -16.91
CA THR A 686 -11.25 -16.73 -16.75
C THR A 686 -10.96 -17.00 -15.26
N ALA A 687 -10.29 -18.12 -14.96
CA ALA A 687 -9.60 -18.29 -13.68
C ALA A 687 -8.45 -17.26 -13.57
N PRO A 688 -8.07 -16.82 -12.37
CA PRO A 688 -6.92 -15.93 -12.20
C PRO A 688 -5.65 -16.55 -12.82
N SER A 689 -5.02 -15.82 -13.73
CA SER A 689 -3.91 -16.33 -14.53
C SER A 689 -2.82 -15.31 -14.78
N GLY A 690 -2.79 -14.20 -14.01
CA GLY A 690 -1.75 -13.19 -14.07
C GLY A 690 -1.66 -12.49 -15.43
N ASP A 691 -2.74 -11.85 -15.91
CA ASP A 691 -2.64 -10.91 -17.04
C ASP A 691 -1.87 -9.66 -16.63
N GLN A 692 -2.05 -9.19 -15.40
CA GLN A 692 -1.19 -8.20 -14.78
C GLN A 692 0.22 -8.78 -14.64
N PRO A 693 1.27 -8.15 -15.22
CA PRO A 693 2.64 -8.65 -15.13
C PRO A 693 3.11 -8.90 -13.71
N ILE A 694 3.87 -9.96 -13.50
CA ILE A 694 4.41 -10.45 -12.22
C ILE A 694 3.37 -10.73 -11.12
N TRP A 695 2.08 -10.63 -11.43
CA TRP A 695 1.03 -11.05 -10.52
C TRP A 695 0.71 -12.53 -10.70
N SER A 696 0.59 -13.23 -9.60
CA SER A 696 0.15 -14.62 -9.52
C SER A 696 -0.76 -14.81 -8.31
N PHE A 697 -1.51 -15.90 -8.29
CA PHE A 697 -2.58 -16.04 -7.31
C PHE A 697 -2.60 -17.42 -6.69
N SER A 698 -2.86 -17.49 -5.37
CA SER A 698 -3.27 -18.71 -4.69
C SER A 698 -4.78 -18.92 -4.92
N ALA A 699 -5.10 -19.38 -6.12
CA ALA A 699 -6.49 -19.63 -6.50
C ALA A 699 -7.06 -20.83 -5.74
N THR A 700 -8.37 -20.78 -5.45
CA THR A 700 -9.09 -21.94 -4.89
C THR A 700 -9.05 -23.08 -5.89
N SER A 701 -8.54 -24.23 -5.48
CA SER A 701 -8.57 -25.46 -6.31
C SER A 701 -9.81 -26.28 -5.96
N PRO A 702 -10.81 -26.35 -6.84
CA PRO A 702 -11.90 -27.31 -6.66
C PRO A 702 -11.35 -28.74 -6.83
N ALA A 703 -11.91 -29.69 -6.08
CA ALA A 703 -11.49 -31.11 -6.11
C ALA A 703 -11.60 -31.77 -7.50
N ARG A 704 -12.37 -31.17 -8.40
CA ARG A 704 -12.50 -31.54 -9.82
C ARG A 704 -12.54 -30.28 -10.67
N PRO A 705 -12.17 -30.33 -11.96
CA PRO A 705 -12.32 -29.20 -12.86
C PRO A 705 -13.76 -28.66 -12.79
N ALA A 706 -13.87 -27.36 -12.50
CA ALA A 706 -15.18 -26.73 -12.34
C ALA A 706 -15.67 -26.18 -13.68
N SER A 707 -16.93 -26.47 -14.02
CA SER A 707 -17.62 -25.78 -15.10
C SER A 707 -18.23 -24.49 -14.59
N VAL A 708 -17.98 -23.40 -15.29
CA VAL A 708 -18.57 -22.09 -15.02
C VAL A 708 -19.41 -21.69 -16.23
N LEU A 709 -20.69 -21.38 -15.97
CA LEU A 709 -21.63 -20.91 -16.96
C LEU A 709 -21.96 -19.45 -16.67
N LEU A 710 -22.04 -18.64 -17.72
CA LEU A 710 -22.46 -17.23 -17.68
C LEU A 710 -23.76 -17.09 -18.46
N ALA A 711 -24.77 -16.52 -17.82
CA ALA A 711 -26.05 -16.24 -18.46
C ALA A 711 -26.08 -14.82 -19.03
N HIS A 712 -26.79 -14.65 -20.14
CA HIS A 712 -27.08 -13.35 -20.70
C HIS A 712 -28.51 -13.32 -21.26
N SER A 713 -29.34 -12.45 -20.69
CA SER A 713 -30.73 -12.21 -21.10
C SER A 713 -31.27 -10.94 -20.43
N GLN A 714 -32.49 -10.50 -20.74
CA GLN A 714 -33.15 -9.43 -20.01
C GLN A 714 -33.45 -9.79 -18.54
N GLN A 715 -33.71 -11.06 -18.23
CA GLN A 715 -33.99 -11.53 -16.86
C GLN A 715 -32.70 -11.74 -16.06
N MET A 716 -31.59 -12.07 -16.72
CA MET A 716 -30.26 -12.25 -16.13
C MET A 716 -29.24 -11.41 -16.90
N PRO A 717 -29.29 -10.06 -16.76
CA PRO A 717 -28.48 -9.15 -17.55
C PRO A 717 -27.04 -9.14 -17.00
N SER A 718 -26.18 -9.94 -17.62
CA SER A 718 -24.73 -9.82 -17.40
C SER A 718 -24.19 -8.68 -18.26
N ARG A 719 -23.35 -7.80 -17.66
CA ARG A 719 -22.87 -6.60 -18.32
C ARG A 719 -21.54 -6.11 -17.80
N LEU A 720 -20.72 -5.56 -18.67
CA LEU A 720 -19.59 -4.70 -18.35
C LEU A 720 -20.11 -3.27 -18.07
N ILE A 721 -19.59 -2.61 -17.06
CA ILE A 721 -19.94 -1.25 -16.67
C ILE A 721 -18.65 -0.45 -16.55
N LEU A 722 -18.46 0.59 -17.36
CA LEU A 722 -17.25 1.42 -17.35
C LEU A 722 -17.58 2.90 -17.13
N PRO A 723 -16.67 3.67 -16.50
CA PRO A 723 -16.79 5.11 -16.29
C PRO A 723 -16.37 5.89 -17.53
N VAL A 724 -17.27 6.03 -18.49
CA VAL A 724 -17.02 6.81 -19.71
C VAL A 724 -17.11 8.30 -19.38
N VAL A 725 -16.11 9.06 -19.81
CA VAL A 725 -16.06 10.51 -19.62
C VAL A 725 -16.34 11.21 -20.95
N ALA A 726 -17.46 11.90 -21.00
CA ALA A 726 -17.84 12.65 -22.20
C ALA A 726 -16.99 13.90 -22.42
N GLY A 727 -16.78 14.29 -23.68
CA GLY A 727 -16.15 15.57 -24.06
C GLY A 727 -14.63 15.60 -23.92
N VAL A 728 -13.99 14.48 -23.63
CA VAL A 728 -12.52 14.39 -23.65
C VAL A 728 -12.05 14.29 -25.09
N ARG A 729 -11.42 15.35 -25.59
CA ARG A 729 -10.81 15.32 -26.93
C ARG A 729 -9.54 14.48 -26.91
N VAL A 730 -9.41 13.54 -27.82
CA VAL A 730 -8.21 12.72 -28.04
C VAL A 730 -7.46 13.31 -29.24
N PRO A 731 -6.32 13.96 -29.06
CA PRO A 731 -5.63 14.68 -30.14
C PRO A 731 -4.66 13.81 -30.94
N THR A 732 -4.37 12.60 -30.46
CA THR A 732 -3.35 11.69 -31.00
C THR A 732 -4.00 10.54 -31.77
N GLY A 733 -3.28 10.03 -32.76
CA GLY A 733 -3.64 8.82 -33.47
C GLY A 733 -3.49 7.56 -32.62
N LEU A 734 -3.64 6.41 -33.24
CA LEU A 734 -3.48 5.11 -32.59
C LEU A 734 -2.00 4.91 -32.20
N PRO A 735 -1.70 4.61 -30.93
CA PRO A 735 -0.33 4.32 -30.47
C PRO A 735 0.31 3.13 -31.21
N HIS A 736 1.63 3.03 -31.23
CA HIS A 736 2.30 1.82 -31.71
C HIS A 736 1.93 0.59 -30.87
N CYS A 737 2.12 -0.60 -31.41
CA CYS A 737 1.96 -1.87 -30.71
C CYS A 737 3.21 -2.75 -30.92
N PRO A 738 4.02 -3.04 -29.87
CA PRO A 738 3.97 -2.43 -28.53
C PRO A 738 4.36 -0.95 -28.56
N GLY A 739 3.82 -0.16 -27.63
CA GLY A 739 4.13 1.27 -27.58
C GLY A 739 3.70 1.97 -26.32
N LEU A 740 2.79 1.36 -25.56
CA LEU A 740 2.32 1.91 -24.28
C LEU A 740 3.04 1.24 -23.11
N ARG A 741 3.45 2.03 -22.14
CA ARG A 741 4.16 1.57 -20.96
C ARG A 741 3.19 0.87 -20.00
N GLY A 742 3.60 -0.28 -19.49
CA GLY A 742 2.76 -1.10 -18.60
C GLY A 742 1.55 -1.77 -19.27
N GLU A 743 1.36 -1.60 -20.58
CA GLU A 743 0.24 -2.17 -21.34
C GLU A 743 0.76 -3.15 -22.40
N PRO A 744 0.80 -4.47 -22.10
CA PRO A 744 1.19 -5.48 -23.08
C PRO A 744 0.35 -5.40 -24.36
N CYS A 745 0.99 -5.62 -25.48
CA CYS A 745 0.33 -5.63 -26.79
C CYS A 745 0.69 -6.88 -27.58
N ARG A 746 -0.29 -7.46 -28.28
CA ARG A 746 -0.15 -8.66 -29.10
C ARG A 746 -0.98 -8.59 -30.36
N ARG A 747 -0.74 -9.50 -31.32
CA ARG A 747 -1.65 -9.70 -32.45
C ARG A 747 -3.02 -10.19 -31.95
N TYR A 748 -4.09 -9.52 -32.35
CA TYR A 748 -5.46 -9.96 -32.03
C TYR A 748 -5.76 -11.31 -32.68
N ARG A 749 -6.37 -12.21 -31.88
CA ARG A 749 -6.92 -13.48 -32.34
C ARG A 749 -8.38 -13.59 -31.87
N PRO A 750 -9.34 -13.91 -32.76
CA PRO A 750 -10.70 -14.17 -32.34
C PRO A 750 -10.79 -15.26 -31.28
N PHE A 751 -11.75 -15.12 -30.38
CA PHE A 751 -12.01 -16.12 -29.34
C PHE A 751 -13.47 -16.55 -29.44
N PHE A 752 -13.70 -17.85 -29.52
CA PHE A 752 -15.03 -18.40 -29.67
C PHE A 752 -15.47 -19.06 -28.36
N ASN A 753 -16.55 -18.54 -27.78
CA ASN A 753 -17.15 -19.10 -26.59
C ASN A 753 -17.78 -20.46 -26.90
N ARG A 754 -17.76 -21.36 -25.93
CA ARG A 754 -18.55 -22.58 -26.00
C ARG A 754 -19.96 -22.26 -25.53
N SER A 755 -20.96 -22.43 -26.38
CA SER A 755 -22.37 -22.36 -25.98
C SER A 755 -22.71 -23.54 -25.08
N ALA A 756 -23.47 -23.33 -23.98
CA ALA A 756 -23.84 -24.33 -23.00
C ALA A 756 -25.33 -24.68 -23.04
#